data_7b49db1320f50f67662234df76b4877f
#
_entry.id   7b49db1320f50f67662234df76b4877f
#
_cell.length_a   1.000
_cell.length_b   1.000
_cell.length_c   1.000
_cell.angle_alpha   90.00
_cell.angle_beta   90.00
_cell.angle_gamma   90.00
#
_symmetry.space_group_name_H-M   'P 1'
#
loop_
_entity.id
_entity.type
_entity.pdbx_description
1 polymer ?
#
loop_
_entity_poly.entity_id
_entity_poly.type
_entity_poly.pdbx_seq_one_letter_code
_entity_poly.pdbx_strand_id
1 'polypeptide(L)'
;MLGKLAYRNTKRNIKDYLIYLITVTASFSLIFAFNLVANSDEIVKLCSSMDAFKNSLFAVNILIIFVICFLINYTTKFMFEKRSKELGTYMLLGIKKKEIAHLVVIENILLGILAIVLAIPIGFLFSQFVSLVIVNLLGIPKTLFISLNFVSIGLLIIYFLTIYVLVLLNLLRRISKMTIRDFLYFDKQNEKKMFRDSKKRNVIFVLSIILGAISLFLWNSRCTMDNFNKQETLTCLMVSVIMLIISIYGISTTCADMFLTVLLKNKKMKYQNDNLFVARTFASKARTMSFTFGTLSMLILTSLLALNYSSINKASYDISVNLNAPYDIQLFDDKQVFDEYIRVIEEEYTIDNTIEYDIYKEPNHQVQKFFQSEYYDFDPVLKLSDYNRLLELRKMPLLSLNDNEYYIVTNSKFAYEVEDNKDIETITVANKNLKLKGYDTKSYWNSITNTGRFVVVFPDKYVQGLEVSENHLIIDTKEDTDAELENKIKEDMQHQLVKVDENGEINDESYRVNVRGAEIEQQKAMVAIVVSLFMYIAFILISAVGTILAVQSLSDSTKYKYRYLTLRRLGINDKSLFKTIRKQLLILFCVPAISAILCSFVMMSSLNNVYQQILGDKHLYLIYFGLNLIIFFLIYSIYWIATYIGFKRNINEES
;
A
#
# COMPACT_ATOMS: atom_id res chain seq x y z
N MET A 1 -37.38 -14.78 26.87
CA MET A 1 -36.49 -15.16 28.00
C MET A 1 -35.02 -15.09 27.61
N LEU A 2 -34.59 -15.69 26.51
CA LEU A 2 -33.20 -15.71 26.03
C LEU A 2 -32.62 -14.31 25.76
N GLY A 3 -33.37 -13.37 25.18
CA GLY A 3 -32.88 -12.00 24.94
C GLY A 3 -32.57 -11.21 26.21
N LYS A 4 -33.39 -11.33 27.27
CA LYS A 4 -33.13 -10.72 28.58
C LYS A 4 -31.85 -11.34 29.22
N LEU A 5 -31.66 -12.65 29.05
CA LEU A 5 -30.48 -13.36 29.53
C LEU A 5 -29.23 -12.90 28.80
N ALA A 6 -29.29 -12.79 27.45
CA ALA A 6 -28.21 -12.29 26.61
C ALA A 6 -27.78 -10.87 27.00
N TYR A 7 -28.74 -9.95 27.14
CA TYR A 7 -28.45 -8.57 27.55
C TYR A 7 -27.79 -8.51 28.95
N ARG A 8 -28.30 -9.27 29.90
CA ARG A 8 -27.75 -9.30 31.27
C ARG A 8 -26.34 -9.91 31.30
N ASN A 9 -26.10 -10.95 30.49
CA ASN A 9 -24.79 -11.56 30.34
C ASN A 9 -23.81 -10.60 29.68
N THR A 10 -24.20 -9.93 28.58
CA THR A 10 -23.36 -8.93 27.90
C THR A 10 -22.96 -7.80 28.84
N LYS A 11 -23.92 -7.25 29.63
CA LYS A 11 -23.65 -6.19 30.60
C LYS A 11 -22.70 -6.63 31.70
N ARG A 12 -22.87 -7.84 32.25
CA ARG A 12 -22.01 -8.40 33.30
C ARG A 12 -20.59 -8.65 32.82
N ASN A 13 -20.44 -9.15 31.59
CA ASN A 13 -19.18 -9.60 31.04
C ASN A 13 -18.53 -8.56 30.09
N ILE A 14 -19.00 -7.31 30.09
CA ILE A 14 -18.52 -6.27 29.15
C ILE A 14 -17.00 -6.05 29.23
N LYS A 15 -16.42 -6.20 30.43
CA LYS A 15 -14.97 -6.10 30.64
C LYS A 15 -14.19 -7.22 29.91
N ASP A 16 -14.80 -8.39 29.78
CA ASP A 16 -14.22 -9.53 29.08
C ASP A 16 -14.31 -9.38 27.56
N TYR A 17 -15.31 -8.60 27.11
CA TYR A 17 -15.57 -8.31 25.70
C TYR A 17 -14.86 -7.04 25.19
N LEU A 18 -14.13 -6.34 26.09
CA LEU A 18 -13.53 -5.04 25.78
C LEU A 18 -12.59 -5.11 24.57
N ILE A 19 -11.79 -6.16 24.44
CA ILE A 19 -10.88 -6.32 23.29
C ILE A 19 -11.65 -6.56 22.00
N TYR A 20 -12.69 -7.40 22.05
CA TYR A 20 -13.58 -7.59 20.90
C TYR A 20 -14.22 -6.26 20.50
N LEU A 21 -14.75 -5.51 21.46
CA LEU A 21 -15.38 -4.21 21.23
C LEU A 21 -14.41 -3.22 20.60
N ILE A 22 -13.21 -3.06 21.18
CA ILE A 22 -12.17 -2.17 20.64
C ILE A 22 -11.81 -2.55 19.21
N THR A 23 -11.63 -3.84 18.95
CA THR A 23 -11.26 -4.34 17.63
C THR A 23 -12.31 -4.04 16.57
N VAL A 24 -13.55 -4.41 16.87
CA VAL A 24 -14.68 -4.23 15.95
C VAL A 24 -14.93 -2.74 15.71
N THR A 25 -14.91 -1.93 16.80
CA THR A 25 -15.04 -0.47 16.72
C THR A 25 -13.94 0.14 15.87
N ALA A 26 -12.67 -0.18 16.11
CA ALA A 26 -11.54 0.36 15.34
C ALA A 26 -11.64 -0.01 13.86
N SER A 27 -11.99 -1.26 13.53
CA SER A 27 -12.15 -1.71 12.16
C SER A 27 -13.24 -0.96 11.42
N PHE A 28 -14.44 -0.83 12.02
CA PHE A 28 -15.55 -0.11 11.42
C PHE A 28 -15.33 1.41 11.40
N SER A 29 -14.62 1.97 12.38
CA SER A 29 -14.24 3.39 12.38
C SER A 29 -13.33 3.72 11.19
N LEU A 30 -12.37 2.87 10.87
CA LEU A 30 -11.49 3.08 9.71
C LEU A 30 -12.26 2.95 8.39
N ILE A 31 -13.12 1.92 8.24
CA ILE A 31 -13.98 1.79 7.06
C ILE A 31 -14.83 3.07 6.89
N PHE A 32 -15.47 3.51 7.97
CA PHE A 32 -16.33 4.68 7.93
C PHE A 32 -15.56 5.96 7.58
N ALA A 33 -14.39 6.17 8.18
CA ALA A 33 -13.55 7.34 7.93
C ALA A 33 -13.17 7.48 6.45
N PHE A 34 -12.66 6.41 5.83
CA PHE A 34 -12.26 6.46 4.42
C PHE A 34 -13.44 6.57 3.45
N ASN A 35 -14.56 5.90 3.75
CA ASN A 35 -15.78 6.06 2.94
C ASN A 35 -16.41 7.45 3.10
N LEU A 36 -16.29 8.08 4.28
CA LEU A 36 -16.76 9.44 4.51
C LEU A 36 -15.96 10.46 3.69
N VAL A 37 -14.64 10.31 3.66
CA VAL A 37 -13.73 11.13 2.84
C VAL A 37 -14.03 10.96 1.35
N ALA A 38 -14.17 9.72 0.88
CA ALA A 38 -14.42 9.43 -0.54
C ALA A 38 -15.79 9.93 -1.06
N ASN A 39 -16.76 10.11 -0.16
CA ASN A 39 -18.09 10.62 -0.50
C ASN A 39 -18.33 12.05 0.00
N SER A 40 -17.27 12.79 0.35
CA SER A 40 -17.36 14.19 0.75
C SER A 40 -17.48 15.08 -0.47
N ASP A 41 -18.52 15.90 -0.54
CA ASP A 41 -18.74 16.85 -1.65
C ASP A 41 -17.62 17.89 -1.73
N GLU A 42 -17.01 18.22 -0.59
CA GLU A 42 -15.91 19.17 -0.52
C GLU A 42 -14.64 18.65 -1.20
N ILE A 43 -14.36 17.35 -1.06
CA ILE A 43 -13.19 16.71 -1.70
C ILE A 43 -13.51 16.33 -3.15
N VAL A 44 -14.74 15.91 -3.44
CA VAL A 44 -15.18 15.56 -4.80
C VAL A 44 -15.04 16.74 -5.77
N LYS A 45 -15.35 17.95 -5.32
CA LYS A 45 -15.22 19.18 -6.14
C LYS A 45 -13.78 19.59 -6.41
N LEU A 46 -12.82 19.09 -5.62
CA LEU A 46 -11.42 19.46 -5.71
C LEU A 46 -10.58 18.47 -6.53
N CYS A 47 -11.15 17.37 -6.97
CA CYS A 47 -10.42 16.31 -7.67
C CYS A 47 -11.23 15.82 -8.88
N SER A 48 -10.75 16.07 -10.08
CA SER A 48 -11.30 15.52 -11.34
C SER A 48 -11.28 13.98 -11.37
N SER A 49 -10.36 13.35 -10.62
CA SER A 49 -10.18 11.89 -10.57
C SER A 49 -10.95 11.18 -9.46
N MET A 50 -11.99 11.79 -8.89
CA MET A 50 -12.66 11.25 -7.70
C MET A 50 -13.44 9.96 -7.95
N ASP A 51 -13.94 9.74 -9.15
CA ASP A 51 -14.62 8.49 -9.49
C ASP A 51 -13.62 7.31 -9.54
N ALA A 52 -12.39 7.55 -9.98
CA ALA A 52 -11.31 6.57 -9.89
C ALA A 52 -10.97 6.23 -8.43
N PHE A 53 -10.99 7.23 -7.52
CA PHE A 53 -10.81 6.99 -6.09
C PHE A 53 -11.92 6.13 -5.49
N LYS A 54 -13.20 6.46 -5.78
CA LYS A 54 -14.35 5.67 -5.31
C LYS A 54 -14.29 4.22 -5.78
N ASN A 55 -13.97 4.00 -7.05
CA ASN A 55 -13.86 2.66 -7.64
C ASN A 55 -12.70 1.87 -7.01
N SER A 56 -11.55 2.50 -6.84
CA SER A 56 -10.37 1.90 -6.19
C SER A 56 -10.65 1.59 -4.72
N LEU A 57 -11.31 2.49 -3.99
CA LEU A 57 -11.72 2.29 -2.60
C LEU A 57 -12.71 1.12 -2.47
N PHE A 58 -13.65 0.98 -3.41
CA PHE A 58 -14.57 -0.15 -3.42
C PHE A 58 -13.83 -1.49 -3.56
N ALA A 59 -12.87 -1.59 -4.47
CA ALA A 59 -12.03 -2.80 -4.62
C ALA A 59 -11.22 -3.11 -3.35
N VAL A 60 -10.63 -2.09 -2.73
CA VAL A 60 -9.89 -2.22 -1.46
C VAL A 60 -10.83 -2.63 -0.32
N ASN A 61 -12.05 -2.09 -0.26
CA ASN A 61 -13.04 -2.47 0.75
C ASN A 61 -13.42 -3.95 0.68
N ILE A 62 -13.47 -4.57 -0.49
CA ILE A 62 -13.71 -6.02 -0.64
C ILE A 62 -12.60 -6.83 0.06
N LEU A 63 -11.34 -6.45 -0.16
CA LEU A 63 -10.19 -7.08 0.51
C LEU A 63 -10.26 -6.89 2.04
N ILE A 64 -10.59 -5.68 2.47
CA ILE A 64 -10.70 -5.32 3.89
C ILE A 64 -11.84 -6.06 4.58
N ILE A 65 -12.99 -6.22 3.92
CA ILE A 65 -14.12 -7.03 4.43
C ILE A 65 -13.63 -8.45 4.73
N PHE A 66 -12.83 -9.05 3.84
CA PHE A 66 -12.27 -10.38 4.07
C PHE A 66 -11.37 -10.42 5.30
N VAL A 67 -10.46 -9.45 5.47
CA VAL A 67 -9.57 -9.35 6.62
C VAL A 67 -10.35 -9.15 7.92
N ILE A 68 -11.35 -8.26 7.93
CA ILE A 68 -12.17 -7.99 9.11
C ILE A 68 -13.08 -9.17 9.44
N CYS A 69 -13.64 -9.84 8.44
CA CYS A 69 -14.41 -11.07 8.65
C CYS A 69 -13.56 -12.14 9.33
N PHE A 70 -12.33 -12.34 8.87
CA PHE A 70 -11.37 -13.23 9.51
C PHE A 70 -11.08 -12.82 10.97
N LEU A 71 -10.84 -11.53 11.19
CA LEU A 71 -10.55 -10.96 12.51
C LEU A 71 -11.71 -11.13 13.51
N ILE A 72 -12.93 -10.77 13.10
CA ILE A 72 -14.13 -10.90 13.95
C ILE A 72 -14.44 -12.38 14.21
N ASN A 73 -14.29 -13.24 13.21
CA ASN A 73 -14.47 -14.69 13.39
C ASN A 73 -13.46 -15.25 14.41
N TYR A 74 -12.22 -14.78 14.37
CA TYR A 74 -11.17 -15.16 15.31
C TYR A 74 -11.46 -14.68 16.75
N THR A 75 -11.87 -13.43 16.93
CA THR A 75 -12.23 -12.85 18.23
C THR A 75 -13.51 -13.47 18.81
N THR A 76 -14.51 -13.73 17.98
CA THR A 76 -15.75 -14.43 18.39
C THR A 76 -15.45 -15.86 18.85
N LYS A 77 -14.51 -16.53 18.16
CA LYS A 77 -14.02 -17.85 18.60
C LYS A 77 -13.47 -17.79 20.03
N PHE A 78 -12.63 -16.81 20.30
CA PHE A 78 -12.03 -16.62 21.62
C PHE A 78 -13.09 -16.37 22.72
N MET A 79 -14.03 -15.47 22.46
CA MET A 79 -15.12 -15.20 23.39
C MET A 79 -15.92 -16.46 23.73
N PHE A 80 -16.20 -17.26 22.70
CA PHE A 80 -16.89 -18.51 22.87
C PHE A 80 -16.07 -19.52 23.71
N GLU A 81 -14.77 -19.63 23.44
CA GLU A 81 -13.87 -20.52 24.17
C GLU A 81 -13.77 -20.13 25.67
N LYS A 82 -13.72 -18.83 25.97
CA LYS A 82 -13.68 -18.32 27.35
C LYS A 82 -14.92 -18.71 28.16
N ARG A 83 -16.08 -18.78 27.50
CA ARG A 83 -17.36 -19.09 28.16
C ARG A 83 -17.81 -20.55 27.97
N SER A 84 -16.96 -21.40 27.39
CA SER A 84 -17.33 -22.76 27.05
C SER A 84 -17.87 -23.56 28.25
N LYS A 85 -17.27 -23.44 29.43
CA LYS A 85 -17.74 -24.09 30.66
C LYS A 85 -19.13 -23.61 31.09
N GLU A 86 -19.36 -22.30 31.09
CA GLU A 86 -20.67 -21.71 31.41
C GLU A 86 -21.76 -22.25 30.47
N LEU A 87 -21.47 -22.24 29.16
CA LEU A 87 -22.37 -22.74 28.14
C LEU A 87 -22.58 -24.27 28.28
N GLY A 88 -21.51 -25.00 28.61
CA GLY A 88 -21.59 -26.45 28.90
C GLY A 88 -22.47 -26.74 30.12
N THR A 89 -22.39 -25.94 31.19
CA THR A 89 -23.25 -26.06 32.35
C THR A 89 -24.71 -25.80 32.01
N TYR A 90 -25.01 -24.81 31.18
CA TYR A 90 -26.38 -24.59 30.67
C TYR A 90 -26.93 -25.82 29.91
N MET A 91 -26.10 -26.51 29.15
CA MET A 91 -26.50 -27.75 28.46
C MET A 91 -26.77 -28.87 29.47
N LEU A 92 -26.00 -28.99 30.54
CA LEU A 92 -26.27 -29.98 31.61
C LEU A 92 -27.56 -29.68 32.35
N LEU A 93 -27.96 -28.42 32.47
CA LEU A 93 -29.23 -28.00 33.05
C LEU A 93 -30.41 -28.16 32.08
N GLY A 94 -30.21 -28.74 30.90
CA GLY A 94 -31.26 -29.08 29.97
C GLY A 94 -31.54 -28.07 28.86
N ILE A 95 -30.77 -26.99 28.76
CA ILE A 95 -30.90 -26.02 27.65
C ILE A 95 -30.42 -26.68 26.34
N LYS A 96 -31.27 -26.63 25.31
CA LYS A 96 -30.97 -27.25 24.02
C LYS A 96 -29.84 -26.52 23.31
N LYS A 97 -29.01 -27.23 22.58
CA LYS A 97 -27.88 -26.70 21.80
C LYS A 97 -28.28 -25.56 20.85
N LYS A 98 -29.46 -25.63 20.23
CA LYS A 98 -30.01 -24.55 19.39
C LYS A 98 -30.27 -23.27 20.17
N GLU A 99 -30.74 -23.37 21.41
CA GLU A 99 -31.01 -22.22 22.30
C GLU A 99 -29.73 -21.55 22.75
N ILE A 100 -28.66 -22.32 23.01
CA ILE A 100 -27.32 -21.79 23.27
C ILE A 100 -26.76 -21.06 22.05
N ALA A 101 -26.94 -21.64 20.87
CA ALA A 101 -26.53 -20.98 19.63
C ALA A 101 -27.23 -19.62 19.45
N HIS A 102 -28.55 -19.57 19.67
CA HIS A 102 -29.31 -18.31 19.63
C HIS A 102 -28.84 -17.30 20.70
N LEU A 103 -28.56 -17.75 21.92
CA LEU A 103 -28.04 -16.89 22.98
C LEU A 103 -26.73 -16.21 22.56
N VAL A 104 -25.77 -16.98 22.07
CA VAL A 104 -24.46 -16.47 21.65
C VAL A 104 -24.58 -15.56 20.42
N VAL A 105 -25.48 -15.86 19.48
CA VAL A 105 -25.77 -14.99 18.33
C VAL A 105 -26.31 -13.63 18.77
N ILE A 106 -27.30 -13.62 19.68
CA ILE A 106 -27.89 -12.36 20.18
C ILE A 106 -26.83 -11.54 20.93
N GLU A 107 -25.98 -12.15 21.76
CA GLU A 107 -24.89 -11.48 22.44
C GLU A 107 -23.89 -10.83 21.44
N ASN A 108 -23.51 -11.56 20.37
CA ASN A 108 -22.63 -11.01 19.33
C ASN A 108 -23.27 -9.85 18.58
N ILE A 109 -24.57 -9.92 18.26
CA ILE A 109 -25.30 -8.83 17.61
C ILE A 109 -25.35 -7.60 18.52
N LEU A 110 -25.65 -7.76 19.80
CA LEU A 110 -25.67 -6.64 20.76
C LEU A 110 -24.31 -5.94 20.87
N LEU A 111 -23.23 -6.71 20.94
CA LEU A 111 -21.87 -6.17 20.95
C LEU A 111 -21.51 -5.48 19.63
N GLY A 112 -21.96 -6.03 18.51
CA GLY A 112 -21.77 -5.44 17.18
C GLY A 112 -22.48 -4.10 17.02
N ILE A 113 -23.74 -4.02 17.47
CA ILE A 113 -24.49 -2.75 17.46
C ILE A 113 -23.80 -1.71 18.34
N LEU A 114 -23.35 -2.09 19.52
CA LEU A 114 -22.58 -1.21 20.39
C LEU A 114 -21.29 -0.73 19.73
N ALA A 115 -20.59 -1.63 19.01
CA ALA A 115 -19.37 -1.29 18.30
C ALA A 115 -19.61 -0.28 17.17
N ILE A 116 -20.71 -0.43 16.38
CA ILE A 116 -21.04 0.54 15.33
C ILE A 116 -21.39 1.91 15.92
N VAL A 117 -22.19 1.95 16.98
CA VAL A 117 -22.54 3.21 17.64
C VAL A 117 -21.29 3.97 18.10
N LEU A 118 -20.27 3.25 18.57
CA LEU A 118 -18.98 3.84 18.91
C LEU A 118 -18.11 4.13 17.69
N ALA A 119 -18.25 3.34 16.62
CA ALA A 119 -17.44 3.51 15.41
C ALA A 119 -17.77 4.80 14.64
N ILE A 120 -19.01 5.26 14.67
CA ILE A 120 -19.43 6.49 13.97
C ILE A 120 -18.67 7.72 14.50
N PRO A 121 -18.71 8.08 15.81
CA PRO A 121 -18.01 9.25 16.30
C PRO A 121 -16.48 9.11 16.21
N ILE A 122 -15.93 7.94 16.45
CA ILE A 122 -14.50 7.70 16.33
C ILE A 122 -14.06 7.78 14.87
N GLY A 123 -14.80 7.17 13.96
CA GLY A 123 -14.52 7.22 12.53
C GLY A 123 -14.68 8.62 11.95
N PHE A 124 -15.63 9.42 12.45
CA PHE A 124 -15.74 10.82 12.10
C PHE A 124 -14.48 11.62 12.50
N LEU A 125 -13.94 11.40 13.70
CA LEU A 125 -12.67 12.02 14.10
C LEU A 125 -11.50 11.56 13.22
N PHE A 126 -11.43 10.27 12.91
CA PHE A 126 -10.43 9.75 11.98
C PHE A 126 -10.57 10.30 10.57
N SER A 127 -11.78 10.56 10.08
CA SER A 127 -11.99 11.15 8.76
C SER A 127 -11.43 12.57 8.66
N GLN A 128 -11.52 13.37 9.73
CA GLN A 128 -10.89 14.68 9.78
C GLN A 128 -9.35 14.58 9.67
N PHE A 129 -8.75 13.61 10.35
CA PHE A 129 -7.31 13.35 10.24
C PHE A 129 -6.91 12.92 8.81
N VAL A 130 -7.67 12.00 8.20
CA VAL A 130 -7.44 11.56 6.81
C VAL A 130 -7.62 12.71 5.83
N SER A 131 -8.64 13.55 6.03
CA SER A 131 -8.86 14.76 5.24
C SER A 131 -7.68 15.72 5.29
N LEU A 132 -7.14 15.98 6.47
CA LEU A 132 -5.95 16.83 6.62
C LEU A 132 -4.75 16.28 5.84
N VAL A 133 -4.56 14.96 5.83
CA VAL A 133 -3.48 14.33 5.04
C VAL A 133 -3.72 14.55 3.55
N ILE A 134 -4.94 14.31 3.05
CA ILE A 134 -5.29 14.45 1.63
C ILE A 134 -5.18 15.92 1.18
N VAL A 135 -5.71 16.86 1.94
CA VAL A 135 -5.64 18.31 1.66
C VAL A 135 -4.18 18.78 1.60
N ASN A 136 -3.34 18.29 2.52
CA ASN A 136 -1.90 18.59 2.49
C ASN A 136 -1.22 18.01 1.25
N LEU A 137 -1.63 16.81 0.80
CA LEU A 137 -1.12 16.18 -0.41
C LEU A 137 -1.54 16.95 -1.68
N LEU A 138 -2.77 17.47 -1.69
CA LEU A 138 -3.29 18.28 -2.79
C LEU A 138 -2.72 19.71 -2.81
N GLY A 139 -2.02 20.13 -1.75
CA GLY A 139 -1.45 21.47 -1.65
C GLY A 139 -2.49 22.58 -1.46
N ILE A 140 -3.68 22.25 -0.96
CA ILE A 140 -4.77 23.21 -0.77
C ILE A 140 -4.55 23.96 0.55
N PRO A 141 -4.50 25.30 0.55
CA PRO A 141 -4.21 26.09 1.77
C PRO A 141 -5.39 26.16 2.76
N LYS A 142 -6.49 25.49 2.49
CA LYS A 142 -7.71 25.52 3.34
C LYS A 142 -7.85 24.23 4.14
N THR A 143 -8.14 24.35 5.44
CA THR A 143 -8.58 23.21 6.26
C THR A 143 -10.01 22.87 5.87
N LEU A 144 -10.21 21.71 5.27
CA LEU A 144 -11.55 21.20 4.93
C LEU A 144 -12.11 20.38 6.10
N PHE A 145 -13.28 20.77 6.58
CA PHE A 145 -14.05 19.96 7.53
C PHE A 145 -15.04 19.10 6.75
N ILE A 146 -14.84 17.78 6.83
CA ILE A 146 -15.74 16.83 6.20
C ILE A 146 -17.04 16.78 7.00
N SER A 147 -18.16 16.96 6.31
CA SER A 147 -19.49 16.81 6.86
C SER A 147 -19.94 15.35 6.93
N LEU A 148 -20.86 15.02 7.84
CA LEU A 148 -21.47 13.70 7.90
C LEU A 148 -22.37 13.47 6.67
N ASN A 149 -22.08 12.42 5.91
CA ASN A 149 -22.86 12.05 4.74
C ASN A 149 -23.69 10.78 5.02
N PHE A 150 -24.99 10.82 4.69
CA PHE A 150 -25.90 9.67 4.86
C PHE A 150 -25.53 8.48 3.99
N VAL A 151 -24.92 8.70 2.81
CA VAL A 151 -24.43 7.63 1.93
C VAL A 151 -23.37 6.81 2.64
N SER A 152 -22.40 7.45 3.30
CA SER A 152 -21.33 6.78 4.03
C SER A 152 -21.81 6.00 5.25
N ILE A 153 -22.85 6.50 5.94
CA ILE A 153 -23.50 5.77 7.03
C ILE A 153 -24.24 4.54 6.46
N GLY A 154 -24.92 4.69 5.33
CA GLY A 154 -25.59 3.57 4.64
C GLY A 154 -24.59 2.47 4.24
N LEU A 155 -23.46 2.86 3.65
CA LEU A 155 -22.37 1.92 3.28
C LEU A 155 -21.80 1.21 4.52
N LEU A 156 -21.56 1.93 5.62
CA LEU A 156 -21.11 1.33 6.88
C LEU A 156 -22.07 0.24 7.36
N ILE A 157 -23.39 0.50 7.30
CA ILE A 157 -24.42 -0.48 7.71
C ILE A 157 -24.39 -1.70 6.79
N ILE A 158 -24.25 -1.51 5.47
CA ILE A 158 -24.17 -2.58 4.49
C ILE A 158 -22.93 -3.46 4.75
N TYR A 159 -21.76 -2.86 4.95
CA TYR A 159 -20.53 -3.60 5.28
C TYR A 159 -20.66 -4.36 6.60
N PHE A 160 -21.26 -3.73 7.62
CA PHE A 160 -21.53 -4.39 8.88
C PHE A 160 -22.43 -5.62 8.71
N LEU A 161 -23.57 -5.47 8.02
CA LEU A 161 -24.49 -6.57 7.81
C LEU A 161 -23.81 -7.72 7.06
N THR A 162 -23.07 -7.40 6.00
CA THR A 162 -22.34 -8.41 5.21
C THR A 162 -21.34 -9.20 6.07
N ILE A 163 -20.50 -8.50 6.83
CA ILE A 163 -19.50 -9.11 7.69
C ILE A 163 -20.16 -9.95 8.79
N TYR A 164 -21.18 -9.40 9.45
CA TYR A 164 -21.86 -10.08 10.54
C TYR A 164 -22.62 -11.32 10.10
N VAL A 165 -23.30 -11.29 8.96
CA VAL A 165 -23.94 -12.47 8.40
C VAL A 165 -22.91 -13.59 8.17
N LEU A 166 -21.76 -13.29 7.57
CA LEU A 166 -20.70 -14.29 7.34
C LEU A 166 -20.15 -14.86 8.65
N VAL A 167 -19.88 -13.99 9.63
CA VAL A 167 -19.34 -14.38 10.95
C VAL A 167 -20.34 -15.24 11.72
N LEU A 168 -21.61 -14.84 11.76
CA LEU A 168 -22.65 -15.58 12.48
C LEU A 168 -22.93 -16.94 11.84
N LEU A 169 -22.92 -17.05 10.52
CA LEU A 169 -23.03 -18.34 9.84
C LEU A 169 -21.89 -19.30 10.21
N ASN A 170 -20.65 -18.79 10.29
CA ASN A 170 -19.50 -19.58 10.72
C ASN A 170 -19.60 -19.97 12.20
N LEU A 171 -20.08 -19.09 13.06
CA LEU A 171 -20.32 -19.37 14.46
C LEU A 171 -21.36 -20.46 14.67
N LEU A 172 -22.51 -20.37 13.99
CA LEU A 172 -23.56 -21.38 14.02
C LEU A 172 -23.06 -22.75 13.55
N ARG A 173 -22.33 -22.81 12.44
CA ARG A 173 -21.70 -24.05 11.93
C ARG A 173 -20.75 -24.67 12.97
N ARG A 174 -20.02 -23.84 13.70
CA ARG A 174 -19.07 -24.26 14.73
C ARG A 174 -19.81 -24.85 15.93
N ILE A 175 -20.77 -24.12 16.50
CA ILE A 175 -21.55 -24.59 17.66
C ILE A 175 -22.26 -25.89 17.31
N SER A 176 -22.79 -26.04 16.10
CA SER A 176 -23.47 -27.26 15.67
C SER A 176 -22.58 -28.52 15.69
N LYS A 177 -21.28 -28.38 15.49
CA LYS A 177 -20.30 -29.48 15.46
C LYS A 177 -19.74 -29.88 16.82
N MET A 178 -19.86 -29.00 17.86
CA MET A 178 -19.30 -29.27 19.20
C MET A 178 -20.18 -30.20 20.02
N THR A 179 -19.57 -31.07 20.82
CA THR A 179 -20.24 -31.93 21.81
C THR A 179 -20.26 -31.29 23.19
N ILE A 180 -21.14 -31.78 24.10
CA ILE A 180 -21.19 -31.30 25.50
C ILE A 180 -19.83 -31.48 26.17
N ARG A 181 -19.14 -32.58 25.88
CA ARG A 181 -17.80 -32.87 26.37
C ARG A 181 -16.79 -31.76 25.92
N ASP A 182 -16.89 -31.31 24.67
CA ASP A 182 -15.99 -30.29 24.15
C ASP A 182 -16.18 -28.95 24.88
N PHE A 183 -17.42 -28.63 25.30
CA PHE A 183 -17.71 -27.43 26.09
C PHE A 183 -17.14 -27.50 27.51
N LEU A 184 -17.33 -28.62 28.21
CA LEU A 184 -16.94 -28.74 29.62
C LEU A 184 -15.44 -28.92 29.83
N TYR A 185 -14.79 -29.64 28.93
CA TYR A 185 -13.37 -29.98 29.05
C TYR A 185 -12.47 -29.18 28.13
N PHE A 186 -12.96 -28.06 27.63
CA PHE A 186 -12.19 -27.19 26.73
C PHE A 186 -10.83 -26.80 27.32
N ASP A 187 -10.79 -26.42 28.62
CA ASP A 187 -9.56 -26.02 29.33
C ASP A 187 -8.61 -27.21 29.62
N LYS A 188 -9.11 -28.43 29.59
CA LYS A 188 -8.33 -29.64 29.86
C LYS A 188 -7.89 -30.39 28.63
N GLN A 189 -8.21 -29.88 27.44
CA GLN A 189 -7.71 -30.46 26.20
C GLN A 189 -6.19 -30.30 26.18
N ASN A 190 -5.48 -31.39 26.37
CA ASN A 190 -4.03 -31.43 26.25
C ASN A 190 -3.64 -31.01 24.84
N GLU A 191 -2.64 -30.11 24.76
CA GLU A 191 -1.96 -29.84 23.50
C GLU A 191 -1.55 -31.21 22.92
N LYS A 192 -1.96 -31.48 21.66
CA LYS A 192 -1.53 -32.68 20.97
C LYS A 192 -0.01 -32.74 21.06
N LYS A 193 0.52 -33.73 21.77
CA LYS A 193 1.96 -33.99 21.85
C LYS A 193 2.46 -34.32 20.44
N MET A 194 2.76 -33.31 19.67
CA MET A 194 3.48 -33.51 18.41
C MET A 194 4.97 -33.64 18.75
N PHE A 195 5.35 -34.81 19.28
CA PHE A 195 6.76 -35.24 19.26
C PHE A 195 7.13 -35.51 17.80
N ARG A 196 7.57 -34.47 17.09
CA ARG A 196 8.16 -34.60 15.76
C ARG A 196 9.68 -34.46 15.87
N ASP A 197 10.36 -35.20 15.04
CA ASP A 197 11.82 -35.29 14.96
C ASP A 197 12.42 -33.88 14.78
N SER A 198 13.14 -33.38 15.78
CA SER A 198 13.68 -32.01 15.78
C SER A 198 14.71 -31.81 14.67
N LYS A 199 15.44 -32.85 14.25
CA LYS A 199 16.45 -32.76 13.19
C LYS A 199 15.81 -32.43 11.83
N LYS A 200 14.73 -33.12 11.44
CA LYS A 200 14.02 -32.85 10.19
C LYS A 200 13.45 -31.42 10.15
N ARG A 201 12.95 -30.92 11.27
CA ARG A 201 12.39 -29.56 11.36
C ARG A 201 13.46 -28.48 11.28
N ASN A 202 14.63 -28.72 11.84
CA ASN A 202 15.75 -27.79 11.69
C ASN A 202 16.25 -27.74 10.24
N VAL A 203 16.24 -28.85 9.51
CA VAL A 203 16.53 -28.87 8.07
C VAL A 203 15.48 -28.05 7.28
N ILE A 204 14.20 -28.26 7.57
CA ILE A 204 13.11 -27.48 6.92
C ILE A 204 13.28 -25.97 7.20
N PHE A 205 13.69 -25.58 8.42
CA PHE A 205 13.95 -24.19 8.77
C PHE A 205 15.07 -23.59 7.90
N VAL A 206 16.19 -24.29 7.76
CA VAL A 206 17.31 -23.84 6.92
C VAL A 206 16.90 -23.77 5.45
N LEU A 207 16.20 -24.79 4.94
CA LEU A 207 15.68 -24.76 3.57
C LEU A 207 14.71 -23.62 3.32
N SER A 208 13.85 -23.31 4.30
CA SER A 208 12.92 -22.17 4.20
C SER A 208 13.66 -20.82 4.16
N ILE A 209 14.76 -20.66 4.93
CA ILE A 209 15.58 -19.44 4.86
C ILE A 209 16.26 -19.34 3.49
N ILE A 210 16.83 -20.45 2.98
CA ILE A 210 17.47 -20.47 1.66
C ILE A 210 16.46 -20.10 0.59
N LEU A 211 15.26 -20.70 0.63
CA LEU A 211 14.17 -20.38 -0.31
C LEU A 211 13.79 -18.89 -0.26
N GLY A 212 13.72 -18.31 0.95
CA GLY A 212 13.47 -16.88 1.14
C GLY A 212 14.57 -15.99 0.57
N ALA A 213 15.83 -16.38 0.79
CA ALA A 213 16.97 -15.67 0.24
C ALA A 213 16.98 -15.70 -1.30
N ILE A 214 16.70 -16.86 -1.90
CA ILE A 214 16.57 -17.00 -3.36
C ILE A 214 15.41 -16.13 -3.88
N SER A 215 14.25 -16.15 -3.20
CA SER A 215 13.11 -15.33 -3.56
C SER A 215 13.45 -13.84 -3.55
N LEU A 216 14.08 -13.34 -2.48
CA LEU A 216 14.48 -11.93 -2.37
C LEU A 216 15.58 -11.56 -3.38
N PHE A 217 16.48 -12.49 -3.69
CA PHE A 217 17.48 -12.28 -4.75
C PHE A 217 16.85 -12.17 -6.13
N LEU A 218 15.90 -13.06 -6.47
CA LEU A 218 15.12 -12.98 -7.71
C LEU A 218 14.33 -11.69 -7.81
N TRP A 219 13.70 -11.26 -6.71
CA TRP A 219 13.01 -9.98 -6.63
C TRP A 219 13.97 -8.82 -6.92
N ASN A 220 15.11 -8.77 -6.23
CA ASN A 220 16.08 -7.69 -6.37
C ASN A 220 16.70 -7.63 -7.78
N SER A 221 16.99 -8.77 -8.39
CA SER A 221 17.61 -8.85 -9.72
C SER A 221 16.70 -8.46 -10.87
N ARG A 222 15.36 -8.52 -10.65
CA ARG A 222 14.37 -8.21 -11.69
C ARG A 222 13.62 -6.90 -11.44
N CYS A 223 13.73 -6.33 -10.24
CA CYS A 223 13.10 -5.07 -9.88
C CYS A 223 14.00 -3.90 -10.32
N THR A 224 14.16 -3.73 -11.63
CA THR A 224 14.87 -2.61 -12.28
C THR A 224 13.93 -1.97 -13.30
N MET A 225 14.11 -0.67 -13.61
CA MET A 225 13.27 0.04 -14.59
C MET A 225 13.27 -0.68 -15.94
N ASP A 226 14.46 -1.11 -16.40
CA ASP A 226 14.67 -1.73 -17.71
C ASP A 226 13.88 -3.03 -17.91
N ASN A 227 13.57 -3.72 -16.81
CA ASN A 227 12.89 -5.01 -16.84
C ASN A 227 11.41 -4.94 -16.53
N PHE A 228 10.92 -3.85 -15.89
CA PHE A 228 9.59 -3.81 -15.31
C PHE A 228 8.45 -3.99 -16.33
N ASN A 229 8.66 -3.59 -17.58
CA ASN A 229 7.66 -3.71 -18.65
C ASN A 229 7.71 -5.05 -19.41
N LYS A 230 8.69 -5.91 -19.14
CA LYS A 230 8.82 -7.21 -19.83
C LYS A 230 7.90 -8.24 -19.18
N GLN A 231 7.09 -8.95 -19.96
CA GLN A 231 6.15 -9.97 -19.47
C GLN A 231 6.84 -11.10 -18.67
N GLU A 232 8.07 -11.45 -19.06
CA GLU A 232 8.90 -12.43 -18.35
C GLU A 232 9.24 -11.97 -16.92
N THR A 233 9.41 -10.66 -16.72
CA THR A 233 9.71 -10.08 -15.42
C THR A 233 8.53 -10.18 -14.48
N LEU A 234 7.32 -9.88 -14.95
CA LEU A 234 6.10 -10.01 -14.14
C LEU A 234 5.91 -11.46 -13.66
N THR A 235 6.17 -12.44 -14.53
CA THR A 235 6.08 -13.86 -14.15
C THR A 235 7.14 -14.23 -13.11
N CYS A 236 8.40 -13.77 -13.26
CA CYS A 236 9.45 -13.97 -12.28
C CYS A 236 9.14 -13.31 -10.93
N LEU A 237 8.59 -12.09 -10.93
CA LEU A 237 8.17 -11.39 -9.70
C LEU A 237 7.02 -12.14 -9.00
N MET A 238 6.04 -12.64 -9.74
CA MET A 238 4.97 -13.47 -9.17
C MET A 238 5.52 -14.75 -8.53
N VAL A 239 6.42 -15.45 -9.21
CA VAL A 239 7.07 -16.66 -8.69
C VAL A 239 7.87 -16.34 -7.42
N SER A 240 8.61 -15.21 -7.41
CA SER A 240 9.36 -14.79 -6.21
C SER A 240 8.44 -14.53 -5.02
N VAL A 241 7.29 -13.88 -5.21
CA VAL A 241 6.30 -13.66 -4.14
C VAL A 241 5.75 -14.98 -3.61
N ILE A 242 5.42 -15.94 -4.48
CA ILE A 242 4.94 -17.28 -4.07
C ILE A 242 6.02 -17.99 -3.25
N MET A 243 7.27 -17.97 -3.70
CA MET A 243 8.40 -18.56 -2.95
C MET A 243 8.60 -17.87 -1.58
N LEU A 244 8.43 -16.55 -1.50
CA LEU A 244 8.50 -15.79 -0.26
C LEU A 244 7.40 -16.20 0.73
N ILE A 245 6.17 -16.35 0.24
CA ILE A 245 5.04 -16.85 1.05
C ILE A 245 5.37 -18.22 1.63
N ILE A 246 5.80 -19.17 0.80
CA ILE A 246 6.17 -20.53 1.24
C ILE A 246 7.29 -20.46 2.28
N SER A 247 8.30 -19.62 2.06
CA SER A 247 9.41 -19.40 3.00
C SER A 247 8.93 -18.88 4.36
N ILE A 248 8.11 -17.83 4.39
CA ILE A 248 7.59 -17.24 5.63
C ILE A 248 6.78 -18.25 6.43
N TYR A 249 5.90 -19.03 5.77
CA TYR A 249 5.16 -20.09 6.46
C TYR A 249 6.09 -21.22 6.92
N GLY A 250 7.09 -21.59 6.13
CA GLY A 250 8.11 -22.58 6.50
C GLY A 250 8.94 -22.15 7.73
N ILE A 251 9.40 -20.92 7.76
CA ILE A 251 10.09 -20.32 8.92
C ILE A 251 9.15 -20.30 10.13
N SER A 252 7.93 -19.82 9.98
CA SER A 252 6.96 -19.69 11.08
C SER A 252 6.59 -21.04 11.72
N THR A 253 6.53 -22.11 10.91
CA THR A 253 6.21 -23.46 11.41
C THR A 253 7.38 -24.12 12.14
N THR A 254 8.62 -23.69 11.90
CA THR A 254 9.82 -24.37 12.39
C THR A 254 10.68 -23.52 13.34
N CYS A 255 10.45 -22.20 13.39
CA CYS A 255 11.25 -21.26 14.20
C CYS A 255 11.27 -21.62 15.70
N ALA A 256 10.15 -22.13 16.23
CA ALA A 256 10.06 -22.52 17.64
C ALA A 256 10.96 -23.69 18.00
N ASP A 257 11.10 -24.65 17.10
CA ASP A 257 11.96 -25.83 17.32
C ASP A 257 13.43 -25.44 17.22
N MET A 258 13.77 -24.57 16.27
CA MET A 258 15.11 -24.03 16.13
C MET A 258 15.50 -23.19 17.36
N PHE A 259 14.64 -22.30 17.82
CA PHE A 259 14.85 -21.50 19.02
C PHE A 259 15.08 -22.38 20.25
N LEU A 260 14.27 -23.42 20.43
CA LEU A 260 14.42 -24.37 21.52
C LEU A 260 15.75 -25.13 21.40
N THR A 261 16.13 -25.57 20.21
CA THR A 261 17.38 -26.30 19.96
C THR A 261 18.60 -25.46 20.31
N VAL A 262 18.62 -24.19 19.90
CA VAL A 262 19.73 -23.25 20.19
C VAL A 262 19.84 -23.00 21.70
N LEU A 263 18.70 -22.75 22.37
CA LEU A 263 18.66 -22.49 23.80
C LEU A 263 19.09 -23.72 24.63
N LEU A 264 18.68 -24.92 24.22
CA LEU A 264 19.08 -26.16 24.92
C LEU A 264 20.58 -26.52 24.77
N LYS A 265 21.21 -26.14 23.66
CA LYS A 265 22.67 -26.33 23.43
C LYS A 265 23.49 -25.42 24.32
N ASN A 266 23.03 -24.21 24.65
CA ASN A 266 23.81 -23.28 25.46
C ASN A 266 23.45 -23.41 26.95
N LYS A 267 24.33 -24.11 27.71
CA LYS A 267 24.14 -24.39 29.15
C LYS A 267 23.97 -23.12 29.98
N LYS A 268 24.71 -22.02 29.68
CA LYS A 268 24.61 -20.74 30.41
C LYS A 268 23.22 -20.10 30.23
N MET A 269 22.75 -20.02 29.00
CA MET A 269 21.43 -19.44 28.72
C MET A 269 20.28 -20.30 29.24
N LYS A 270 20.41 -21.62 29.17
CA LYS A 270 19.38 -22.59 29.59
C LYS A 270 19.01 -22.47 31.04
N TYR A 271 20.01 -22.35 31.96
CA TYR A 271 19.79 -22.33 33.40
C TYR A 271 19.75 -20.93 34.00
N GLN A 272 19.82 -19.87 33.19
CA GLN A 272 19.77 -18.50 33.64
C GLN A 272 18.31 -18.08 33.88
N ASN A 273 17.95 -17.76 35.14
CA ASN A 273 16.63 -17.28 35.55
C ASN A 273 15.46 -18.16 35.03
N ASP A 274 14.50 -17.52 34.37
CA ASP A 274 13.24 -18.08 33.84
C ASP A 274 13.31 -18.53 32.38
N ASN A 275 14.49 -18.49 31.74
CA ASN A 275 14.65 -18.69 30.30
C ASN A 275 14.12 -20.05 29.82
N LEU A 276 14.34 -21.13 30.57
CA LEU A 276 13.87 -22.47 30.19
C LEU A 276 12.32 -22.55 30.21
N PHE A 277 11.69 -21.91 31.21
CA PHE A 277 10.24 -21.86 31.28
C PHE A 277 9.65 -21.04 30.13
N VAL A 278 10.22 -19.85 29.85
CA VAL A 278 9.81 -18.98 28.75
C VAL A 278 9.96 -19.70 27.42
N ALA A 279 11.09 -20.33 27.14
CA ALA A 279 11.35 -20.99 25.87
C ALA A 279 10.45 -22.22 25.64
N ARG A 280 10.24 -23.05 26.67
CA ARG A 280 9.32 -24.19 26.55
C ARG A 280 7.88 -23.76 26.34
N THR A 281 7.43 -22.73 27.06
CA THR A 281 6.09 -22.18 26.89
C THR A 281 5.93 -21.58 25.50
N PHE A 282 6.92 -20.82 25.01
CA PHE A 282 6.92 -20.28 23.66
C PHE A 282 6.89 -21.41 22.60
N ALA A 283 7.75 -22.41 22.72
CA ALA A 283 7.81 -23.51 21.75
C ALA A 283 6.50 -24.31 21.69
N SER A 284 5.85 -24.54 22.84
CA SER A 284 4.55 -25.18 22.91
C SER A 284 3.47 -24.35 22.19
N LYS A 285 3.42 -23.03 22.43
CA LYS A 285 2.50 -22.10 21.79
C LYS A 285 2.77 -21.96 20.29
N ALA A 286 4.03 -21.73 19.92
CA ALA A 286 4.40 -21.49 18.52
C ALA A 286 4.14 -22.71 17.62
N ARG A 287 4.23 -23.93 18.16
CA ARG A 287 3.82 -25.15 17.41
C ARG A 287 2.33 -25.19 17.12
N THR A 288 1.49 -24.78 18.06
CA THR A 288 0.03 -24.78 17.86
C THR A 288 -0.44 -23.60 17.01
N MET A 289 0.32 -22.53 17.00
CA MET A 289 0.02 -21.28 16.30
C MET A 289 0.88 -21.03 15.06
N SER A 290 1.61 -22.03 14.59
CA SER A 290 2.59 -21.85 13.51
C SER A 290 2.00 -21.21 12.24
N PHE A 291 0.80 -21.65 11.83
CA PHE A 291 0.08 -21.05 10.71
C PHE A 291 -0.30 -19.58 10.99
N THR A 292 -0.79 -19.30 12.19
CA THR A 292 -1.15 -17.94 12.60
C THR A 292 0.06 -17.01 12.58
N PHE A 293 1.24 -17.45 13.01
CA PHE A 293 2.46 -16.65 12.90
C PHE A 293 2.85 -16.34 11.46
N GLY A 294 2.69 -17.31 10.55
CA GLY A 294 2.91 -17.09 9.11
C GLY A 294 1.97 -16.01 8.56
N THR A 295 0.67 -16.13 8.86
CA THR A 295 -0.31 -15.12 8.43
C THR A 295 -0.04 -13.75 9.04
N LEU A 296 0.33 -13.67 10.33
CA LEU A 296 0.69 -12.42 10.98
C LEU A 296 1.93 -11.78 10.34
N SER A 297 2.98 -12.56 10.05
CA SER A 297 4.17 -12.07 9.34
C SER A 297 3.81 -11.54 7.95
N MET A 298 2.92 -12.21 7.22
CA MET A 298 2.45 -11.73 5.91
C MET A 298 1.66 -10.43 6.02
N LEU A 299 0.75 -10.31 6.99
CA LEU A 299 -0.02 -9.08 7.21
C LEU A 299 0.89 -7.91 7.61
N ILE A 300 1.91 -8.14 8.45
CA ILE A 300 2.91 -7.11 8.80
C ILE A 300 3.72 -6.73 7.57
N LEU A 301 4.20 -7.71 6.81
CA LEU A 301 4.96 -7.46 5.57
C LEU A 301 4.15 -6.58 4.62
N THR A 302 2.90 -6.96 4.33
CA THR A 302 2.02 -6.20 3.43
C THR A 302 1.75 -4.80 3.96
N SER A 303 1.54 -4.63 5.28
CA SER A 303 1.31 -3.31 5.88
C SER A 303 2.54 -2.40 5.78
N LEU A 304 3.75 -2.94 6.04
CA LEU A 304 4.99 -2.19 5.91
C LEU A 304 5.29 -1.82 4.45
N LEU A 305 5.05 -2.74 3.51
CA LEU A 305 5.20 -2.45 2.09
C LEU A 305 4.22 -1.35 1.65
N ALA A 306 2.97 -1.40 2.10
CA ALA A 306 1.96 -0.39 1.79
C ALA A 306 2.35 1.00 2.32
N LEU A 307 2.80 1.12 3.58
CA LEU A 307 3.28 2.39 4.15
C LEU A 307 4.49 2.93 3.40
N ASN A 308 5.47 2.08 3.11
CA ASN A 308 6.69 2.51 2.45
C ASN A 308 6.44 2.91 0.98
N TYR A 309 5.63 2.15 0.26
CA TYR A 309 5.23 2.49 -1.11
C TYR A 309 4.50 3.83 -1.15
N SER A 310 3.57 4.06 -0.22
CA SER A 310 2.87 5.34 -0.03
C SER A 310 3.86 6.51 0.16
N SER A 311 4.84 6.35 1.04
CA SER A 311 5.83 7.40 1.35
C SER A 311 6.75 7.70 0.17
N ILE A 312 7.21 6.68 -0.56
CA ILE A 312 8.08 6.86 -1.74
C ILE A 312 7.31 7.52 -2.88
N ASN A 313 6.05 7.13 -3.12
CA ASN A 313 5.22 7.79 -4.13
C ASN A 313 5.06 9.29 -3.85
N LYS A 314 4.83 9.67 -2.59
CA LYS A 314 4.77 11.09 -2.23
C LYS A 314 6.10 11.79 -2.50
N ALA A 315 7.23 11.20 -2.14
CA ALA A 315 8.54 11.80 -2.32
C ALA A 315 8.92 11.95 -3.81
N SER A 316 8.54 11.00 -4.64
CA SER A 316 8.81 11.06 -6.08
C SER A 316 7.94 12.08 -6.81
N TYR A 317 6.78 12.43 -6.25
CA TYR A 317 5.85 13.37 -6.86
C TYR A 317 6.48 14.74 -7.10
N ASP A 318 7.05 15.37 -6.05
CA ASP A 318 7.58 16.74 -6.12
C ASP A 318 8.70 16.88 -7.18
N ILE A 319 9.42 15.78 -7.44
CA ILE A 319 10.49 15.74 -8.44
C ILE A 319 9.91 15.45 -9.83
N SER A 320 8.95 14.53 -9.94
CA SER A 320 8.39 14.11 -11.22
C SER A 320 7.57 15.21 -11.91
N VAL A 321 6.93 16.10 -11.15
CA VAL A 321 6.18 17.24 -11.70
C VAL A 321 7.08 18.14 -12.56
N ASN A 322 8.22 18.54 -12.03
CA ASN A 322 9.14 19.42 -12.73
C ASN A 322 9.81 18.74 -13.94
N LEU A 323 9.84 17.41 -13.97
CA LEU A 323 10.32 16.65 -15.11
C LEU A 323 9.25 16.46 -16.18
N ASN A 324 8.00 16.26 -15.79
CA ASN A 324 6.89 15.93 -16.69
C ASN A 324 6.12 17.15 -17.21
N ALA A 325 6.23 18.29 -16.52
CA ALA A 325 5.63 19.56 -16.94
C ALA A 325 6.66 20.70 -16.82
N PRO A 326 7.68 20.73 -17.73
CA PRO A 326 8.75 21.69 -17.66
C PRO A 326 8.38 23.11 -18.06
N TYR A 327 7.28 23.32 -18.78
CA TYR A 327 6.83 24.61 -19.30
C TYR A 327 5.43 24.95 -18.76
N ASP A 328 5.11 26.24 -18.65
CA ASP A 328 3.80 26.66 -18.13
C ASP A 328 2.66 26.27 -19.06
N ILE A 329 2.84 26.48 -20.38
CA ILE A 329 1.90 26.02 -21.41
C ILE A 329 2.70 25.47 -22.58
N GLN A 330 2.29 24.31 -23.07
CA GLN A 330 2.78 23.72 -24.32
C GLN A 330 1.60 23.26 -25.17
N LEU A 331 1.60 23.70 -26.41
CA LEU A 331 0.60 23.29 -27.38
C LEU A 331 1.23 23.05 -28.76
N PHE A 332 0.53 22.31 -29.60
CA PHE A 332 0.92 22.12 -31.01
C PHE A 332 -0.31 22.20 -31.91
N ASP A 333 -0.20 23.01 -32.95
CA ASP A 333 -1.24 23.22 -33.97
C ASP A 333 -0.62 23.93 -35.20
N ASP A 334 -1.41 24.28 -36.19
CA ASP A 334 -0.95 25.12 -37.30
C ASP A 334 -0.44 26.48 -36.82
N LYS A 335 0.70 26.93 -37.28
CA LYS A 335 1.29 28.23 -36.87
C LYS A 335 0.36 29.41 -37.06
N GLN A 336 -0.58 29.33 -38.02
CA GLN A 336 -1.54 30.40 -38.30
C GLN A 336 -2.53 30.66 -37.14
N VAL A 337 -2.68 29.68 -36.26
CA VAL A 337 -3.62 29.73 -35.12
C VAL A 337 -2.92 30.13 -33.79
N PHE A 338 -1.60 30.20 -33.77
CA PHE A 338 -0.84 30.52 -32.57
C PHE A 338 -1.19 31.88 -31.95
N ASP A 339 -1.40 32.87 -32.82
CA ASP A 339 -1.83 34.21 -32.35
C ASP A 339 -3.21 34.19 -31.65
N GLU A 340 -4.07 33.24 -32.02
CA GLU A 340 -5.38 33.06 -31.37
C GLU A 340 -5.24 32.46 -29.98
N TYR A 341 -4.43 31.41 -29.82
CA TYR A 341 -4.09 30.83 -28.53
C TYR A 341 -3.44 31.88 -27.60
N ILE A 342 -2.49 32.66 -28.11
CA ILE A 342 -1.82 33.71 -27.37
C ILE A 342 -2.83 34.73 -26.83
N ARG A 343 -3.80 35.17 -27.64
CA ARG A 343 -4.85 36.11 -27.21
C ARG A 343 -5.71 35.56 -26.08
N VAL A 344 -6.14 34.29 -26.18
CA VAL A 344 -6.93 33.64 -25.13
C VAL A 344 -6.16 33.59 -23.82
N ILE A 345 -4.85 33.32 -23.87
CA ILE A 345 -4.00 33.26 -22.68
C ILE A 345 -3.75 34.66 -22.09
N GLU A 346 -3.53 35.68 -22.93
CA GLU A 346 -3.29 37.06 -22.51
C GLU A 346 -4.48 37.72 -21.80
N GLU A 347 -5.68 37.18 -21.94
CA GLU A 347 -6.86 37.67 -21.21
C GLU A 347 -6.73 37.52 -19.70
N GLU A 348 -6.01 36.52 -19.20
CA GLU A 348 -5.92 36.20 -17.77
C GLU A 348 -4.49 36.16 -17.24
N TYR A 349 -3.50 35.87 -18.10
CA TYR A 349 -2.10 35.65 -17.71
C TYR A 349 -1.16 36.60 -18.45
N THR A 350 -0.09 37.03 -17.77
CA THR A 350 0.96 37.85 -18.39
C THR A 350 2.01 36.93 -19.00
N ILE A 351 2.15 36.95 -20.31
CA ILE A 351 3.18 36.17 -21.01
C ILE A 351 4.56 36.78 -20.73
N ASP A 352 5.52 35.93 -20.36
CA ASP A 352 6.93 36.31 -20.16
C ASP A 352 7.78 35.95 -21.37
N ASN A 353 7.66 34.72 -21.89
CA ASN A 353 8.37 34.23 -23.04
C ASN A 353 7.48 33.34 -23.93
N THR A 354 7.78 33.38 -25.24
CA THR A 354 7.20 32.45 -26.23
C THR A 354 8.29 31.84 -27.07
N ILE A 355 8.21 30.53 -27.30
CA ILE A 355 9.13 29.79 -28.19
C ILE A 355 8.33 28.95 -29.15
N GLU A 356 8.51 29.21 -30.46
CA GLU A 356 8.01 28.33 -31.51
C GLU A 356 9.15 27.42 -31.98
N TYR A 357 8.83 26.15 -32.22
CA TYR A 357 9.73 25.18 -32.82
C TYR A 357 8.94 24.12 -33.59
N ASP A 358 9.66 23.42 -34.49
CA ASP A 358 9.05 22.41 -35.35
C ASP A 358 9.66 21.03 -35.09
N ILE A 359 8.83 20.00 -35.13
CA ILE A 359 9.27 18.61 -35.21
C ILE A 359 9.24 18.18 -36.66
N TYR A 360 10.32 17.59 -37.12
CA TYR A 360 10.53 17.16 -38.51
C TYR A 360 10.48 15.64 -38.61
N LYS A 361 10.14 15.13 -39.81
CA LYS A 361 10.08 13.70 -40.12
C LYS A 361 11.39 13.23 -40.76
N GLU A 362 12.11 12.31 -40.11
CA GLU A 362 13.15 11.52 -40.76
C GLU A 362 12.60 10.14 -41.13
N PRO A 363 12.43 9.83 -42.43
CA PRO A 363 11.65 8.69 -42.89
C PRO A 363 12.36 7.33 -42.74
N ASN A 364 13.65 7.29 -42.37
CA ASN A 364 14.42 6.05 -42.33
C ASN A 364 14.17 5.16 -41.09
N HIS A 365 13.38 5.57 -40.13
CA HIS A 365 12.99 4.82 -38.92
C HIS A 365 14.15 4.14 -38.18
N GLN A 366 15.33 4.74 -38.15
CA GLN A 366 16.51 4.09 -37.60
C GLN A 366 16.51 4.02 -36.08
N VAL A 367 15.89 4.99 -35.44
CA VAL A 367 15.75 5.08 -33.96
C VAL A 367 14.38 4.60 -33.52
N GLN A 368 13.31 4.97 -34.24
CA GLN A 368 11.91 4.67 -33.90
C GLN A 368 11.67 3.16 -33.71
N LYS A 369 12.27 2.30 -34.54
CA LYS A 369 12.13 0.84 -34.48
C LYS A 369 12.53 0.24 -33.14
N PHE A 370 13.39 0.89 -32.35
CA PHE A 370 13.81 0.45 -31.02
C PHE A 370 12.86 0.92 -29.94
N PHE A 371 12.31 2.13 -30.08
CA PHE A 371 11.37 2.69 -29.12
C PHE A 371 9.96 2.13 -29.21
N GLN A 372 9.62 1.39 -30.28
CA GLN A 372 8.29 0.81 -30.51
C GLN A 372 7.15 1.83 -30.26
N SER A 373 7.36 3.07 -30.70
CA SER A 373 6.37 4.11 -30.61
C SER A 373 5.21 3.82 -31.56
N GLU A 374 3.98 3.83 -31.04
CA GLU A 374 2.76 3.76 -31.88
C GLU A 374 2.34 5.14 -32.41
N TYR A 375 2.90 6.20 -31.82
CA TYR A 375 2.55 7.59 -32.17
C TYR A 375 3.23 8.08 -33.44
N TYR A 376 4.52 7.73 -33.63
CA TYR A 376 5.27 8.08 -34.85
C TYR A 376 5.63 6.83 -35.65
N ASP A 377 5.45 6.91 -36.96
CA ASP A 377 5.94 5.95 -37.95
C ASP A 377 7.24 6.42 -38.63
N PHE A 378 7.93 7.39 -38.05
CA PHE A 378 9.18 8.01 -38.48
C PHE A 378 10.03 8.38 -37.25
N ASP A 379 11.29 8.77 -37.49
CA ASP A 379 12.12 9.34 -36.43
C ASP A 379 11.75 10.83 -36.23
N PRO A 380 11.16 11.25 -35.11
CA PRO A 380 10.87 12.66 -34.84
C PRO A 380 12.17 13.42 -34.58
N VAL A 381 12.40 14.49 -35.33
CA VAL A 381 13.65 15.27 -35.31
C VAL A 381 13.41 16.70 -34.82
N LEU A 382 14.29 17.15 -33.94
CA LEU A 382 14.36 18.52 -33.44
C LEU A 382 15.69 19.16 -33.88
N LYS A 383 15.69 20.43 -34.28
CA LYS A 383 16.91 21.18 -34.55
C LYS A 383 17.71 21.42 -33.28
N LEU A 384 19.04 21.36 -33.39
CA LEU A 384 19.93 21.69 -32.25
C LEU A 384 19.71 23.13 -31.76
N SER A 385 19.49 24.07 -32.66
CA SER A 385 19.20 25.46 -32.28
C SER A 385 17.93 25.61 -31.45
N ASP A 386 16.83 24.90 -31.84
CA ASP A 386 15.56 24.94 -31.14
C ASP A 386 15.67 24.23 -29.80
N TYR A 387 16.33 23.07 -29.75
CA TYR A 387 16.57 22.35 -28.49
C TYR A 387 17.37 23.20 -27.52
N ASN A 388 18.39 23.94 -27.98
CA ASN A 388 19.16 24.83 -27.11
C ASN A 388 18.35 26.03 -26.61
N ARG A 389 17.41 26.57 -27.40
CA ARG A 389 16.45 27.59 -26.91
C ARG A 389 15.56 27.05 -25.76
N LEU A 390 15.11 25.78 -25.88
CA LEU A 390 14.35 25.12 -24.84
C LEU A 390 15.18 24.88 -23.57
N LEU A 391 16.46 24.49 -23.72
CA LEU A 391 17.39 24.34 -22.59
C LEU A 391 17.68 25.68 -21.90
N GLU A 392 17.84 26.78 -22.67
CA GLU A 392 18.06 28.12 -22.15
C GLU A 392 16.87 28.60 -21.32
N LEU A 393 15.63 28.40 -21.81
CA LEU A 393 14.41 28.71 -21.07
C LEU A 393 14.38 27.98 -19.70
N ARG A 394 14.84 26.73 -19.66
CA ARG A 394 14.93 25.91 -18.45
C ARG A 394 16.20 26.20 -17.61
N LYS A 395 17.03 27.14 -18.00
CA LYS A 395 18.33 27.48 -17.35
C LYS A 395 19.26 26.25 -17.23
N MET A 396 19.25 25.40 -18.28
CA MET A 396 20.06 24.19 -18.36
C MET A 396 21.29 24.40 -19.27
N PRO A 397 22.36 23.59 -19.07
CA PRO A 397 23.53 23.65 -19.94
C PRO A 397 23.16 23.39 -21.40
N LEU A 398 23.68 24.20 -22.32
CA LEU A 398 23.44 24.06 -23.75
C LEU A 398 24.16 22.82 -24.30
N LEU A 399 23.50 22.16 -25.23
CA LEU A 399 24.06 21.00 -25.95
C LEU A 399 24.94 21.51 -27.14
N SER A 400 26.14 20.99 -27.25
CA SER A 400 26.98 21.20 -28.45
C SER A 400 27.10 19.89 -29.23
N LEU A 401 26.85 19.90 -30.52
CA LEU A 401 27.05 18.73 -31.40
C LEU A 401 28.05 19.05 -32.48
N ASN A 402 28.97 18.13 -32.75
CA ASN A 402 29.81 18.19 -33.93
C ASN A 402 29.00 17.80 -35.18
N ASP A 403 29.56 18.09 -36.35
CA ASP A 403 28.90 17.84 -37.62
C ASP A 403 28.49 16.38 -37.89
N ASN A 404 29.12 15.44 -37.24
CA ASN A 404 28.88 14.00 -37.36
C ASN A 404 28.28 13.37 -36.08
N GLU A 405 27.68 14.17 -35.24
CA GLU A 405 27.05 13.73 -34.00
C GLU A 405 25.54 13.98 -33.99
N TYR A 406 24.83 13.17 -33.27
CA TYR A 406 23.42 13.39 -32.94
C TYR A 406 23.15 13.07 -31.47
N TYR A 407 21.98 13.45 -30.96
CA TYR A 407 21.61 13.28 -29.57
C TYR A 407 20.17 12.78 -29.47
N ILE A 408 19.85 12.01 -28.45
CA ILE A 408 18.50 11.51 -28.20
C ILE A 408 17.97 12.16 -26.90
N VAL A 409 16.75 12.67 -26.98
CA VAL A 409 15.99 13.10 -25.78
C VAL A 409 14.84 12.13 -25.61
N THR A 410 14.75 11.52 -24.45
CA THR A 410 13.73 10.52 -24.14
C THR A 410 13.23 10.71 -22.71
N ASN A 411 12.41 9.81 -22.22
CA ASN A 411 12.01 9.76 -20.81
C ASN A 411 12.84 8.72 -20.07
N SER A 412 13.04 8.90 -18.78
CA SER A 412 13.75 7.93 -17.92
C SER A 412 13.18 6.51 -17.99
N LYS A 413 11.89 6.36 -18.30
CA LYS A 413 11.23 5.05 -18.50
C LYS A 413 11.73 4.30 -19.75
N PHE A 414 12.27 5.01 -20.74
CA PHE A 414 12.70 4.47 -22.03
C PHE A 414 14.22 4.60 -22.27
N ALA A 415 14.97 5.07 -21.27
CA ALA A 415 16.43 5.20 -21.35
C ALA A 415 17.13 3.88 -21.70
N TYR A 416 16.59 2.76 -21.24
CA TYR A 416 17.10 1.42 -21.52
C TYR A 416 17.08 1.07 -23.02
N GLU A 417 16.16 1.66 -23.81
CA GLU A 417 16.12 1.46 -25.26
C GLU A 417 17.37 2.03 -25.96
N VAL A 418 17.94 3.09 -25.36
CA VAL A 418 19.19 3.68 -25.86
C VAL A 418 20.40 2.88 -25.35
N GLU A 419 20.39 2.42 -24.10
CA GLU A 419 21.52 1.73 -23.48
C GLU A 419 21.73 0.30 -24.01
N ASP A 420 20.63 -0.43 -24.25
CA ASP A 420 20.67 -1.85 -24.65
C ASP A 420 20.90 -2.04 -26.17
N ASN A 421 20.67 -1.01 -27.01
CA ASN A 421 20.69 -1.13 -28.46
C ASN A 421 21.93 -0.48 -29.09
N LYS A 422 22.95 -1.28 -29.40
CA LYS A 422 24.18 -0.81 -30.03
C LYS A 422 23.99 -0.25 -31.46
N ASP A 423 22.94 -0.68 -32.16
CA ASP A 423 22.63 -0.21 -33.49
C ASP A 423 22.23 1.28 -33.56
N ILE A 424 21.87 1.88 -32.38
CA ILE A 424 21.63 3.31 -32.22
C ILE A 424 22.95 4.10 -32.15
N GLU A 425 24.10 3.47 -31.90
CA GLU A 425 25.40 4.19 -31.83
C GLU A 425 25.75 4.94 -33.11
N THR A 426 25.27 4.48 -34.28
CA THR A 426 25.52 5.13 -35.55
C THR A 426 24.31 5.00 -36.46
N ILE A 427 23.79 6.14 -36.92
CA ILE A 427 22.67 6.22 -37.86
C ILE A 427 23.14 6.92 -39.17
N THR A 428 22.44 6.66 -40.27
CA THR A 428 22.75 7.27 -41.56
C THR A 428 21.69 8.29 -41.94
N VAL A 429 22.07 9.57 -42.03
CA VAL A 429 21.20 10.67 -42.40
C VAL A 429 21.81 11.42 -43.58
N ALA A 430 21.06 11.67 -44.65
CA ALA A 430 21.54 12.35 -45.86
C ALA A 430 22.87 11.76 -46.39
N ASN A 431 23.00 10.42 -46.42
CA ASN A 431 24.19 9.67 -46.84
C ASN A 431 25.45 9.93 -45.99
N LYS A 432 25.29 10.42 -44.76
CA LYS A 432 26.37 10.59 -43.78
C LYS A 432 26.07 9.80 -42.51
N ASN A 433 27.11 9.21 -41.93
CA ASN A 433 27.00 8.51 -40.68
C ASN A 433 27.12 9.51 -39.53
N LEU A 434 26.08 9.58 -38.71
CA LEU A 434 26.06 10.35 -37.46
C LEU A 434 26.25 9.40 -36.27
N LYS A 435 27.12 9.77 -35.33
CA LYS A 435 27.40 9.00 -34.14
C LYS A 435 26.60 9.57 -32.95
N LEU A 436 26.05 8.69 -32.14
CA LEU A 436 25.37 9.09 -30.93
C LEU A 436 26.36 9.71 -29.94
N LYS A 437 26.15 10.97 -29.57
CA LYS A 437 26.95 11.65 -28.54
C LYS A 437 26.51 11.28 -27.16
N GLY A 438 25.23 11.03 -26.98
CA GLY A 438 24.61 10.71 -25.69
C GLY A 438 23.10 10.91 -25.72
N TYR A 439 22.49 10.83 -24.55
CA TYR A 439 21.06 11.04 -24.45
C TYR A 439 20.72 11.80 -23.15
N ASP A 440 19.54 12.44 -23.12
CA ASP A 440 18.96 13.06 -21.92
C ASP A 440 17.62 12.41 -21.61
N THR A 441 17.32 12.29 -20.31
CA THR A 441 16.07 11.74 -19.79
C THR A 441 15.13 12.80 -19.23
N LYS A 442 15.48 14.07 -19.35
CA LYS A 442 14.65 15.18 -18.93
C LYS A 442 13.62 15.46 -20.00
N SER A 443 12.35 15.40 -19.62
CA SER A 443 11.27 15.63 -20.57
C SER A 443 11.39 17.02 -21.24
N TYR A 444 11.12 17.07 -22.54
CA TYR A 444 10.93 18.30 -23.31
C TYR A 444 9.45 18.58 -23.60
N TRP A 445 8.55 17.80 -22.99
CA TRP A 445 7.12 17.78 -23.26
C TRP A 445 6.30 17.79 -21.97
N ASN A 446 5.25 18.62 -21.91
CA ASN A 446 4.29 18.67 -20.83
C ASN A 446 3.28 17.53 -20.95
N SER A 447 3.59 16.33 -20.50
CA SER A 447 2.62 15.24 -20.45
C SER A 447 3.09 14.08 -19.58
N ILE A 448 2.21 13.60 -18.72
CA ILE A 448 2.44 12.38 -17.92
C ILE A 448 2.52 11.16 -18.81
N THR A 449 1.73 11.11 -19.87
CA THR A 449 1.63 9.96 -20.78
C THR A 449 2.81 9.88 -21.73
N ASN A 450 3.45 11.02 -22.04
CA ASN A 450 4.60 11.18 -22.92
C ASN A 450 4.46 10.34 -24.20
N THR A 451 3.48 10.70 -25.03
CA THR A 451 3.07 9.98 -26.23
C THR A 451 4.21 9.86 -27.26
N GLY A 452 5.07 10.89 -27.37
CA GLY A 452 6.31 10.82 -28.15
C GLY A 452 7.45 10.31 -27.28
N ARG A 453 7.68 9.02 -27.22
CA ARG A 453 8.68 8.35 -26.35
C ARG A 453 10.10 8.91 -26.46
N PHE A 454 10.44 9.56 -27.59
CA PHE A 454 11.76 10.14 -27.84
C PHE A 454 11.67 11.24 -28.91
N VAL A 455 12.72 12.04 -29.01
CA VAL A 455 13.02 12.93 -30.14
C VAL A 455 14.51 12.88 -30.39
N VAL A 456 14.88 12.95 -31.65
CA VAL A 456 16.29 12.96 -32.09
C VAL A 456 16.72 14.39 -32.37
N VAL A 457 17.82 14.84 -31.78
CA VAL A 457 18.35 16.18 -32.00
C VAL A 457 19.49 16.11 -33.04
N PHE A 458 19.30 16.79 -34.17
CA PHE A 458 20.32 16.92 -35.22
C PHE A 458 20.91 18.34 -35.26
N PRO A 459 22.17 18.48 -35.74
CA PRO A 459 22.68 19.77 -36.23
C PRO A 459 21.76 20.32 -37.29
N ASP A 460 21.47 21.61 -37.27
CA ASP A 460 20.46 22.30 -38.10
C ASP A 460 20.58 22.00 -39.63
N LYS A 461 21.82 21.81 -40.12
CA LYS A 461 22.07 21.50 -41.51
C LYS A 461 21.47 20.18 -42.02
N TYR A 462 21.22 19.20 -41.14
CA TYR A 462 20.63 17.91 -41.49
C TYR A 462 19.10 17.94 -41.46
N VAL A 463 18.52 18.99 -40.90
CA VAL A 463 17.09 19.18 -40.86
C VAL A 463 16.55 19.96 -42.04
N GLN A 464 17.47 20.66 -42.79
CA GLN A 464 17.09 21.39 -44.00
C GLN A 464 16.57 20.44 -45.07
N GLY A 465 15.30 20.62 -45.46
CA GLY A 465 14.64 19.80 -46.48
C GLY A 465 13.82 18.63 -45.92
N LEU A 466 13.80 18.39 -44.63
CA LEU A 466 12.85 17.47 -44.00
C LEU A 466 11.46 18.10 -43.93
N GLU A 467 10.44 17.27 -44.04
CA GLU A 467 9.04 17.66 -43.88
C GLU A 467 8.75 17.98 -42.40
N VAL A 468 8.01 19.07 -42.16
CA VAL A 468 7.52 19.40 -40.82
C VAL A 468 6.34 18.48 -40.46
N SER A 469 6.42 17.82 -39.33
CA SER A 469 5.36 16.98 -38.79
C SER A 469 4.39 17.76 -37.88
N GLU A 470 4.97 18.55 -37.01
CA GLU A 470 4.22 19.28 -35.99
C GLU A 470 4.86 20.64 -35.73
N ASN A 471 4.02 21.66 -35.54
CA ASN A 471 4.49 22.97 -35.10
C ASN A 471 4.09 23.11 -33.65
N HIS A 472 5.05 23.49 -32.81
CA HIS A 472 4.89 23.60 -31.36
C HIS A 472 5.05 25.03 -30.90
N LEU A 473 4.24 25.40 -29.91
CA LEU A 473 4.32 26.66 -29.21
C LEU A 473 4.47 26.38 -27.71
N ILE A 474 5.51 26.98 -27.10
CA ILE A 474 5.72 27.03 -25.66
C ILE A 474 5.50 28.46 -25.20
N ILE A 475 4.78 28.59 -24.09
CA ILE A 475 4.52 29.87 -23.45
C ILE A 475 4.88 29.74 -21.98
N ASP A 476 5.74 30.63 -21.48
CA ASP A 476 5.96 30.84 -20.07
C ASP A 476 5.23 32.08 -19.62
N THR A 477 4.60 32.00 -18.46
CA THR A 477 3.82 33.07 -17.82
C THR A 477 4.51 33.58 -16.57
N LYS A 478 4.21 34.82 -16.15
CA LYS A 478 4.75 35.39 -14.90
C LYS A 478 4.08 34.79 -13.67
N GLU A 479 2.82 34.41 -13.82
CA GLU A 479 1.97 33.80 -12.80
C GLU A 479 1.98 32.27 -12.98
N ASP A 480 1.88 31.52 -11.87
CA ASP A 480 1.69 30.08 -11.93
C ASP A 480 0.33 29.76 -12.59
N THR A 481 0.33 28.90 -13.62
CA THR A 481 -0.88 28.43 -14.31
C THR A 481 -1.70 27.46 -13.45
N ASP A 482 -3.01 27.38 -13.71
CA ASP A 482 -3.92 26.44 -13.06
C ASP A 482 -4.66 25.56 -14.09
N ALA A 483 -5.51 24.67 -13.61
CA ALA A 483 -6.28 23.77 -14.46
C ALA A 483 -7.48 24.47 -15.14
N GLU A 484 -7.94 25.61 -14.61
CA GLU A 484 -9.04 26.37 -15.20
C GLU A 484 -8.61 26.98 -16.53
N LEU A 485 -7.34 27.41 -16.63
CA LEU A 485 -6.76 27.91 -17.87
C LEU A 485 -6.79 26.86 -19.00
N GLU A 486 -6.43 25.61 -18.70
CA GLU A 486 -6.48 24.55 -19.73
C GLU A 486 -7.89 24.32 -20.25
N ASN A 487 -8.88 24.29 -19.36
CA ASN A 487 -10.27 24.13 -19.72
C ASN A 487 -10.77 25.33 -20.55
N LYS A 488 -10.41 26.55 -20.17
CA LYS A 488 -10.75 27.75 -20.92
C LYS A 488 -10.17 27.72 -22.32
N ILE A 489 -8.87 27.43 -22.47
CA ILE A 489 -8.23 27.30 -23.78
C ILE A 489 -8.96 26.27 -24.65
N LYS A 490 -9.31 25.10 -24.08
CA LYS A 490 -10.01 24.04 -24.81
C LYS A 490 -11.44 24.42 -25.19
N GLU A 491 -12.13 25.18 -24.38
CA GLU A 491 -13.48 25.69 -24.67
C GLU A 491 -13.45 26.78 -25.77
N ASP A 492 -12.57 27.77 -25.61
CA ASP A 492 -12.46 28.89 -26.55
C ASP A 492 -11.95 28.45 -27.93
N MET A 493 -11.01 27.47 -27.93
CA MET A 493 -10.43 26.90 -29.15
C MET A 493 -11.11 25.61 -29.61
N GLN A 494 -12.34 25.31 -29.11
CA GLN A 494 -13.07 24.09 -29.47
C GLN A 494 -13.24 23.93 -31.00
N HIS A 495 -13.42 25.04 -31.75
CA HIS A 495 -13.56 25.02 -33.20
C HIS A 495 -12.30 24.52 -33.94
N GLN A 496 -11.12 24.59 -33.34
CA GLN A 496 -9.87 24.06 -33.83
C GLN A 496 -9.58 22.63 -33.33
N LEU A 497 -9.88 22.39 -32.07
CA LEU A 497 -9.53 21.15 -31.37
C LEU A 497 -10.54 20.01 -31.60
N VAL A 498 -11.80 20.33 -31.92
CA VAL A 498 -12.84 19.33 -32.16
C VAL A 498 -13.27 19.39 -33.62
N LYS A 499 -12.85 18.42 -34.41
CA LYS A 499 -13.16 18.31 -35.82
C LYS A 499 -14.16 17.18 -36.08
N VAL A 500 -15.14 17.40 -36.93
CA VAL A 500 -16.08 16.36 -37.37
C VAL A 500 -15.65 15.93 -38.74
N ASP A 501 -15.37 14.65 -38.93
CA ASP A 501 -14.97 14.10 -40.23
C ASP A 501 -16.14 13.98 -41.21
N GLU A 502 -15.85 13.60 -42.47
CA GLU A 502 -16.88 13.44 -43.51
C GLU A 502 -17.91 12.35 -43.19
N ASN A 503 -17.62 11.44 -42.24
CA ASN A 503 -18.49 10.36 -41.81
C ASN A 503 -19.34 10.75 -40.56
N GLY A 504 -19.13 11.95 -39.99
CA GLY A 504 -19.79 12.43 -38.80
C GLY A 504 -19.13 11.94 -37.51
N GLU A 505 -17.94 11.35 -37.57
CA GLU A 505 -17.19 10.99 -36.38
C GLU A 505 -16.49 12.23 -35.79
N ILE A 506 -16.59 12.38 -34.45
CA ILE A 506 -15.97 13.47 -33.71
C ILE A 506 -14.51 13.10 -33.43
N ASN A 507 -13.60 13.86 -34.00
CA ASN A 507 -12.17 13.78 -33.66
C ASN A 507 -11.84 14.87 -32.64
N ASP A 508 -11.65 14.48 -31.39
CA ASP A 508 -11.28 15.38 -30.29
C ASP A 508 -9.76 15.40 -30.12
N GLU A 509 -9.15 16.51 -30.52
CA GLU A 509 -7.72 16.76 -30.46
C GLU A 509 -7.31 17.64 -29.24
N SER A 510 -8.14 17.70 -28.21
CA SER A 510 -7.89 18.47 -26.96
C SER A 510 -6.57 18.10 -26.26
N TYR A 511 -6.00 16.94 -26.59
CA TYR A 511 -4.68 16.51 -26.11
C TYR A 511 -3.51 17.37 -26.65
N ARG A 512 -3.77 18.22 -27.65
CA ARG A 512 -2.76 19.12 -28.20
C ARG A 512 -2.40 20.28 -27.26
N VAL A 513 -3.24 20.57 -26.26
CA VAL A 513 -3.03 21.64 -25.28
C VAL A 513 -2.71 21.02 -23.92
N ASN A 514 -1.56 21.40 -23.37
CA ASN A 514 -1.09 20.91 -22.07
C ASN A 514 -0.62 22.08 -21.22
N VAL A 515 -1.32 22.32 -20.12
CA VAL A 515 -1.03 23.38 -19.15
C VAL A 515 -0.43 22.75 -17.89
N ARG A 516 0.68 23.30 -17.41
CA ARG A 516 1.41 22.81 -16.23
C ARG A 516 0.53 22.73 -15.00
N GLY A 517 -0.33 23.72 -14.77
CA GLY A 517 -1.28 23.73 -13.65
C GLY A 517 -2.21 22.50 -13.66
N ALA A 518 -2.77 22.15 -14.81
CA ALA A 518 -3.63 20.98 -14.98
C ALA A 518 -2.85 19.66 -14.74
N GLU A 519 -1.64 19.54 -15.26
CA GLU A 519 -0.76 18.39 -15.04
C GLU A 519 -0.40 18.23 -13.56
N ILE A 520 -0.10 19.33 -12.87
CA ILE A 520 0.17 19.34 -11.43
C ILE A 520 -1.04 18.87 -10.65
N GLU A 521 -2.23 19.37 -10.96
CA GLU A 521 -3.47 19.00 -10.27
C GLU A 521 -3.79 17.51 -10.47
N GLN A 522 -3.70 17.02 -11.70
CA GLN A 522 -3.94 15.62 -12.01
C GLN A 522 -2.97 14.70 -11.30
N GLN A 523 -1.68 15.03 -11.29
CA GLN A 523 -0.66 14.25 -10.58
C GLN A 523 -0.88 14.27 -9.06
N LYS A 524 -1.19 15.42 -8.47
CA LYS A 524 -1.54 15.53 -7.04
C LYS A 524 -2.71 14.65 -6.68
N ALA A 525 -3.77 14.67 -7.48
CA ALA A 525 -4.95 13.84 -7.28
C ALA A 525 -4.60 12.34 -7.30
N MET A 526 -3.83 11.89 -8.29
CA MET A 526 -3.38 10.51 -8.40
C MET A 526 -2.56 10.06 -7.20
N VAL A 527 -1.59 10.87 -6.78
CA VAL A 527 -0.74 10.57 -5.61
C VAL A 527 -1.57 10.55 -4.33
N ALA A 528 -2.48 11.51 -4.14
CA ALA A 528 -3.35 11.54 -2.97
C ALA A 528 -4.23 10.28 -2.87
N ILE A 529 -4.77 9.80 -4.01
CA ILE A 529 -5.53 8.54 -4.10
C ILE A 529 -4.66 7.35 -3.67
N VAL A 530 -3.50 7.19 -4.29
CA VAL A 530 -2.60 6.05 -4.03
C VAL A 530 -2.14 6.04 -2.57
N VAL A 531 -1.65 7.18 -2.08
CA VAL A 531 -1.17 7.33 -0.69
C VAL A 531 -2.29 6.99 0.31
N SER A 532 -3.48 7.53 0.09
CA SER A 532 -4.62 7.30 0.98
C SER A 532 -5.05 5.84 1.03
N LEU A 533 -5.14 5.16 -0.13
CA LEU A 533 -5.53 3.75 -0.20
C LEU A 533 -4.50 2.83 0.48
N PHE A 534 -3.21 3.06 0.25
CA PHE A 534 -2.16 2.25 0.87
C PHE A 534 -2.05 2.50 2.39
N MET A 535 -2.22 3.74 2.84
CA MET A 535 -2.33 4.04 4.28
C MET A 535 -3.53 3.34 4.92
N TYR A 536 -4.68 3.34 4.25
CA TYR A 536 -5.88 2.65 4.71
C TYR A 536 -5.66 1.16 4.90
N ILE A 537 -5.11 0.48 3.88
CA ILE A 537 -4.75 -0.93 3.95
C ILE A 537 -3.80 -1.18 5.12
N ALA A 538 -2.74 -0.38 5.23
CA ALA A 538 -1.72 -0.55 6.26
C ALA A 538 -2.27 -0.44 7.68
N PHE A 539 -3.06 0.60 7.99
CA PHE A 539 -3.63 0.79 9.33
C PHE A 539 -4.58 -0.35 9.73
N ILE A 540 -5.40 -0.82 8.80
CA ILE A 540 -6.28 -1.97 9.07
C ILE A 540 -5.47 -3.25 9.31
N LEU A 541 -4.46 -3.52 8.51
CA LEU A 541 -3.64 -4.71 8.66
C LEU A 541 -2.85 -4.70 9.98
N ILE A 542 -2.26 -3.56 10.37
CA ILE A 542 -1.55 -3.41 11.65
C ILE A 542 -2.52 -3.64 12.82
N SER A 543 -3.71 -3.04 12.75
CA SER A 543 -4.74 -3.21 13.78
C SER A 543 -5.21 -4.67 13.88
N ALA A 544 -5.37 -5.35 12.74
CA ALA A 544 -5.73 -6.76 12.69
C ALA A 544 -4.66 -7.64 13.34
N VAL A 545 -3.39 -7.42 13.03
CA VAL A 545 -2.25 -8.15 13.63
C VAL A 545 -2.20 -7.95 15.14
N GLY A 546 -2.24 -6.71 15.58
CA GLY A 546 -2.21 -6.36 17.00
C GLY A 546 -3.35 -7.03 17.79
N THR A 547 -4.54 -7.03 17.20
CA THR A 547 -5.72 -7.67 17.80
C THR A 547 -5.61 -9.18 17.86
N ILE A 548 -5.20 -9.84 16.78
CA ILE A 548 -5.06 -11.30 16.76
C ILE A 548 -4.08 -11.75 17.85
N LEU A 549 -2.94 -11.06 17.98
CA LEU A 549 -1.94 -11.34 19.02
C LEU A 549 -2.48 -11.07 20.42
N ALA A 550 -3.20 -9.96 20.61
CA ALA A 550 -3.82 -9.63 21.90
C ALA A 550 -4.84 -10.68 22.34
N VAL A 551 -5.78 -11.01 21.46
CA VAL A 551 -6.83 -12.00 21.71
C VAL A 551 -6.24 -13.37 22.01
N GLN A 552 -5.26 -13.80 21.22
CA GLN A 552 -4.57 -15.06 21.43
C GLN A 552 -3.84 -15.11 22.79
N SER A 553 -3.11 -14.05 23.12
CA SER A 553 -2.36 -13.97 24.36
C SER A 553 -3.29 -14.02 25.57
N LEU A 554 -4.47 -13.38 25.49
CA LEU A 554 -5.44 -13.39 26.56
C LEU A 554 -6.19 -14.72 26.67
N SER A 555 -6.46 -15.40 25.53
CA SER A 555 -6.93 -16.79 25.55
C SER A 555 -5.97 -17.69 26.31
N ASP A 556 -4.69 -17.54 26.02
CA ASP A 556 -3.63 -18.29 26.68
C ASP A 556 -3.53 -17.96 28.18
N SER A 557 -3.74 -16.70 28.58
CA SER A 557 -3.70 -16.32 29.99
C SER A 557 -4.79 -17.04 30.80
N THR A 558 -5.96 -17.22 30.23
CA THR A 558 -7.07 -17.93 30.85
C THR A 558 -6.81 -19.45 30.86
N LYS A 559 -6.40 -20.01 29.71
CA LYS A 559 -6.16 -21.46 29.55
C LYS A 559 -5.01 -21.98 30.43
N TYR A 560 -3.96 -21.19 30.63
CA TYR A 560 -2.77 -21.58 31.38
C TYR A 560 -2.67 -20.92 32.74
N LYS A 561 -3.73 -20.31 33.26
CA LYS A 561 -3.79 -19.68 34.58
C LYS A 561 -3.22 -20.58 35.67
N TYR A 562 -3.57 -21.88 35.66
CA TYR A 562 -3.07 -22.85 36.63
C TYR A 562 -1.54 -22.94 36.68
N ARG A 563 -0.85 -22.85 35.54
CA ARG A 563 0.64 -22.89 35.48
C ARG A 563 1.25 -21.73 36.26
N TYR A 564 0.68 -20.53 36.17
CA TYR A 564 1.15 -19.33 36.87
C TYR A 564 0.82 -19.38 38.33
N LEU A 565 -0.34 -19.93 38.70
CA LEU A 565 -0.72 -20.17 40.12
C LEU A 565 0.20 -21.21 40.76
N THR A 566 0.61 -22.24 40.03
CA THR A 566 1.60 -23.22 40.52
C THR A 566 2.96 -22.56 40.79
N LEU A 567 3.40 -21.65 39.92
CA LEU A 567 4.65 -20.90 40.14
C LEU A 567 4.57 -20.01 41.40
N ARG A 568 3.43 -19.35 41.67
CA ARG A 568 3.19 -18.62 42.91
C ARG A 568 3.26 -19.54 44.13
N ARG A 569 2.65 -20.72 44.08
CA ARG A 569 2.68 -21.71 45.19
C ARG A 569 4.09 -22.26 45.45
N LEU A 570 4.95 -22.27 44.41
CA LEU A 570 6.38 -22.61 44.52
C LEU A 570 7.25 -21.45 45.06
N GLY A 571 6.63 -20.33 45.47
CA GLY A 571 7.33 -19.20 46.10
C GLY A 571 7.88 -18.15 45.15
N ILE A 572 7.50 -18.15 43.88
CA ILE A 572 7.94 -17.11 42.95
C ILE A 572 7.21 -15.80 43.25
N ASN A 573 7.98 -14.73 43.50
CA ASN A 573 7.47 -13.39 43.75
C ASN A 573 6.73 -12.82 42.54
N ASP A 574 5.66 -12.08 42.76
CA ASP A 574 4.83 -11.46 41.72
C ASP A 574 5.62 -10.58 40.75
N LYS A 575 6.64 -9.83 41.23
CA LYS A 575 7.51 -9.04 40.38
C LYS A 575 8.25 -9.92 39.32
N SER A 576 8.76 -11.08 39.75
CA SER A 576 9.44 -12.03 38.87
C SER A 576 8.45 -12.70 37.92
N LEU A 577 7.25 -13.06 38.41
CA LEU A 577 6.19 -13.62 37.60
C LEU A 577 5.78 -12.67 36.44
N PHE A 578 5.55 -11.39 36.75
CA PHE A 578 5.18 -10.38 35.73
C PHE A 578 6.34 -10.09 34.77
N LYS A 579 7.59 -10.15 35.22
CA LYS A 579 8.76 -10.06 34.33
C LYS A 579 8.81 -11.22 33.33
N THR A 580 8.53 -12.43 33.77
CA THR A 580 8.42 -13.63 32.94
C THR A 580 7.31 -13.50 31.88
N ILE A 581 6.12 -13.02 32.29
CA ILE A 581 5.00 -12.76 31.37
C ILE A 581 5.38 -11.72 30.33
N ARG A 582 6.02 -10.61 30.74
CA ARG A 582 6.48 -9.57 29.82
C ARG A 582 7.42 -10.12 28.76
N LYS A 583 8.39 -10.96 29.16
CA LYS A 583 9.32 -11.62 28.22
C LYS A 583 8.59 -12.54 27.24
N GLN A 584 7.64 -13.34 27.72
CA GLN A 584 6.88 -14.25 26.86
C GLN A 584 6.06 -13.48 25.81
N LEU A 585 5.36 -12.41 26.22
CA LEU A 585 4.60 -11.57 25.32
C LEU A 585 5.51 -10.86 24.31
N LEU A 586 6.66 -10.37 24.74
CA LEU A 586 7.62 -9.71 23.86
C LEU A 586 8.12 -10.67 22.76
N ILE A 587 8.50 -11.89 23.11
CA ILE A 587 8.91 -12.90 22.11
C ILE A 587 7.78 -13.21 21.15
N LEU A 588 6.54 -13.34 21.66
CA LEU A 588 5.37 -13.66 20.85
C LEU A 588 5.05 -12.55 19.81
N PHE A 589 5.24 -11.29 20.19
CA PHE A 589 5.04 -10.14 19.31
C PHE A 589 6.23 -9.94 18.35
N CYS A 590 7.47 -10.14 18.82
CA CYS A 590 8.67 -9.93 17.99
C CYS A 590 8.84 -10.96 16.87
N VAL A 591 8.49 -12.23 17.09
CA VAL A 591 8.74 -13.30 16.12
C VAL A 591 8.12 -13.04 14.74
N PRO A 592 6.81 -12.74 14.60
CA PRO A 592 6.24 -12.41 13.30
C PRO A 592 6.74 -11.08 12.73
N ALA A 593 7.08 -10.11 13.60
CA ALA A 593 7.54 -8.80 13.16
C ALA A 593 8.95 -8.83 12.56
N ILE A 594 9.88 -9.57 13.16
CA ILE A 594 11.28 -9.61 12.69
C ILE A 594 11.37 -10.12 11.25
N SER A 595 10.71 -11.25 10.94
CA SER A 595 10.73 -11.82 9.58
C SER A 595 10.12 -10.85 8.55
N ALA A 596 9.01 -10.21 8.91
CA ALA A 596 8.33 -9.25 8.05
C ALA A 596 9.16 -7.98 7.80
N ILE A 597 9.79 -7.42 8.86
CA ILE A 597 10.65 -6.24 8.74
C ILE A 597 11.86 -6.51 7.84
N LEU A 598 12.52 -7.67 8.03
CA LEU A 598 13.67 -8.03 7.19
C LEU A 598 13.28 -8.18 5.71
N CYS A 599 12.18 -8.89 5.43
CA CYS A 599 11.70 -9.04 4.06
C CYS A 599 11.27 -7.70 3.46
N SER A 600 10.54 -6.86 4.21
CA SER A 600 10.10 -5.55 3.72
C SER A 600 11.29 -4.62 3.44
N PHE A 601 12.33 -4.66 4.24
CA PHE A 601 13.54 -3.87 4.02
C PHE A 601 14.21 -4.21 2.69
N VAL A 602 14.42 -5.50 2.41
CA VAL A 602 15.04 -5.95 1.16
C VAL A 602 14.16 -5.61 -0.05
N MET A 603 12.84 -5.84 0.05
CA MET A 603 11.92 -5.53 -1.04
C MET A 603 11.86 -4.03 -1.33
N MET A 604 11.89 -3.18 -0.29
CA MET A 604 11.91 -1.72 -0.46
C MET A 604 13.24 -1.21 -1.01
N SER A 605 14.36 -1.80 -0.62
CA SER A 605 15.66 -1.50 -1.22
C SER A 605 15.68 -1.78 -2.72
N SER A 606 15.04 -2.86 -3.14
CA SER A 606 14.91 -3.19 -4.58
C SER A 606 14.00 -2.21 -5.32
N LEU A 607 12.86 -1.84 -4.73
CA LEU A 607 11.96 -0.82 -5.29
C LEU A 607 12.65 0.54 -5.41
N ASN A 608 13.53 0.88 -4.46
CA ASN A 608 14.30 2.11 -4.55
C ASN A 608 15.18 2.18 -5.81
N ASN A 609 15.68 1.06 -6.32
CA ASN A 609 16.44 1.05 -7.57
C ASN A 609 15.60 1.54 -8.76
N VAL A 610 14.29 1.27 -8.74
CA VAL A 610 13.33 1.77 -9.76
C VAL A 610 13.11 3.27 -9.59
N TYR A 611 12.93 3.74 -8.37
CA TYR A 611 12.68 5.16 -8.08
C TYR A 611 13.94 6.03 -8.08
N GLN A 612 15.14 5.44 -7.98
CA GLN A 612 16.41 6.16 -7.90
C GLN A 612 16.65 7.05 -9.13
N GLN A 613 16.22 6.64 -10.31
CA GLN A 613 16.36 7.43 -11.53
C GLN A 613 15.52 8.71 -11.47
N ILE A 614 14.41 8.70 -10.70
CA ILE A 614 13.53 9.85 -10.50
C ILE A 614 14.00 10.69 -9.30
N LEU A 615 14.31 10.04 -8.17
CA LEU A 615 14.63 10.70 -6.90
C LEU A 615 16.08 11.23 -6.83
N GLY A 616 16.99 10.71 -7.64
CA GLY A 616 18.41 11.09 -7.63
C GLY A 616 19.18 10.67 -6.37
N ASP A 617 18.52 10.31 -5.26
CA ASP A 617 19.12 9.95 -3.97
C ASP A 617 18.94 8.47 -3.67
N LYS A 618 20.07 7.78 -3.48
CA LYS A 618 20.12 6.33 -3.16
C LYS A 618 19.63 5.99 -1.75
N HIS A 619 19.62 6.95 -0.83
CA HIS A 619 19.41 6.69 0.60
C HIS A 619 18.07 7.21 1.14
N LEU A 620 17.32 7.94 0.36
CA LEU A 620 16.05 8.54 0.79
C LEU A 620 15.06 7.50 1.32
N TYR A 621 15.04 6.29 0.72
CA TYR A 621 14.17 5.20 1.17
C TYR A 621 14.46 4.76 2.61
N LEU A 622 15.71 4.89 3.12
CA LEU A 622 16.07 4.53 4.49
C LEU A 622 15.39 5.45 5.50
N ILE A 623 15.28 6.74 5.19
CA ILE A 623 14.61 7.72 6.04
C ILE A 623 13.12 7.38 6.14
N TYR A 624 12.46 7.17 5.00
CA TYR A 624 11.03 6.80 4.97
C TYR A 624 10.77 5.44 5.62
N PHE A 625 11.63 4.46 5.38
CA PHE A 625 11.55 3.16 6.03
C PHE A 625 11.65 3.28 7.55
N GLY A 626 12.58 4.08 8.05
CA GLY A 626 12.74 4.37 9.47
C GLY A 626 11.52 5.05 10.09
N LEU A 627 10.97 6.08 9.44
CA LEU A 627 9.75 6.76 9.88
C LEU A 627 8.54 5.83 9.92
N ASN A 628 8.36 5.01 8.89
CA ASN A 628 7.27 4.04 8.82
C ASN A 628 7.40 2.92 9.86
N LEU A 629 8.63 2.50 10.19
CA LEU A 629 8.87 1.60 11.31
C LEU A 629 8.48 2.23 12.65
N ILE A 630 8.75 3.52 12.86
CA ILE A 630 8.34 4.22 14.08
C ILE A 630 6.81 4.22 14.18
N ILE A 631 6.08 4.55 13.11
CA ILE A 631 4.61 4.53 13.07
C ILE A 631 4.09 3.12 13.38
N PHE A 632 4.67 2.10 12.73
CA PHE A 632 4.32 0.69 12.98
C PHE A 632 4.52 0.33 14.45
N PHE A 633 5.69 0.61 15.03
CA PHE A 633 5.97 0.25 16.42
C PHE A 633 5.15 1.05 17.43
N LEU A 634 4.76 2.28 17.15
CA LEU A 634 3.85 3.04 18.01
C LEU A 634 2.49 2.32 18.13
N ILE A 635 1.86 1.99 17.01
CA ILE A 635 0.57 1.29 17.00
C ILE A 635 0.72 -0.11 17.64
N TYR A 636 1.75 -0.84 17.24
CA TYR A 636 2.01 -2.19 17.70
C TYR A 636 2.26 -2.28 19.21
N SER A 637 2.96 -1.27 19.78
CA SER A 637 3.23 -1.16 21.21
C SER A 637 1.97 -0.90 22.02
N ILE A 638 1.00 -0.15 21.49
CA ILE A 638 -0.30 0.06 22.16
C ILE A 638 -1.01 -1.29 22.38
N TYR A 639 -1.04 -2.13 21.35
CA TYR A 639 -1.61 -3.47 21.46
C TYR A 639 -0.84 -4.36 22.44
N TRP A 640 0.50 -4.29 22.43
CA TRP A 640 1.32 -5.04 23.37
C TRP A 640 1.08 -4.62 24.82
N ILE A 641 1.01 -3.31 25.10
CA ILE A 641 0.73 -2.77 26.45
C ILE A 641 -0.67 -3.20 26.91
N ALA A 642 -1.70 -3.04 26.07
CA ALA A 642 -3.06 -3.45 26.37
C ALA A 642 -3.15 -4.96 26.68
N THR A 643 -2.42 -5.77 25.90
CA THR A 643 -2.33 -7.22 26.10
C THR A 643 -1.67 -7.57 27.43
N TYR A 644 -0.56 -6.89 27.77
CA TYR A 644 0.15 -7.13 29.03
C TYR A 644 -0.72 -6.79 30.25
N ILE A 645 -1.42 -5.66 30.21
CA ILE A 645 -2.33 -5.25 31.28
C ILE A 645 -3.48 -6.26 31.42
N GLY A 646 -4.09 -6.66 30.33
CA GLY A 646 -5.17 -7.66 30.32
C GLY A 646 -4.71 -9.03 30.83
N PHE A 647 -3.50 -9.47 30.39
CA PHE A 647 -2.90 -10.73 30.84
C PHE A 647 -2.64 -10.73 32.37
N LYS A 648 -2.06 -9.63 32.88
CA LYS A 648 -1.81 -9.45 34.31
C LYS A 648 -3.10 -9.48 35.12
N ARG A 649 -4.17 -8.83 34.63
CA ARG A 649 -5.49 -8.83 35.26
C ARG A 649 -6.07 -10.24 35.33
N ASN A 650 -6.06 -11.00 34.25
CA ASN A 650 -6.61 -12.36 34.20
C ASN A 650 -5.92 -13.33 35.17
N ILE A 651 -4.63 -13.13 35.45
CA ILE A 651 -3.90 -13.97 36.42
C ILE A 651 -4.20 -13.57 37.87
N ASN A 652 -4.45 -12.28 38.13
CA ASN A 652 -4.69 -11.76 39.47
C ASN A 652 -6.16 -11.88 39.92
N GLU A 653 -7.11 -11.99 38.99
CA GLU A 653 -8.50 -12.26 39.34
C GLU A 653 -8.58 -13.64 40.00
N GLU A 654 -8.87 -13.68 41.28
CA GLU A 654 -9.17 -14.90 42.04
C GLU A 654 -10.40 -15.57 41.41
N SER A 655 -10.28 -16.87 41.16
CA SER A 655 -11.32 -17.72 40.61
C SER A 655 -12.49 -17.91 41.59
#